data_279f764b67ed8af087cb1cedfe3c983d
#
_entry.id   279f764b67ed8af087cb1cedfe3c983d
#
_cell.length_a   1.000
_cell.length_b   1.000
_cell.length_c   1.000
_cell.angle_alpha   90.00
_cell.angle_beta   90.00
_cell.angle_gamma   90.00
#
_symmetry.space_group_name_H-M   'P 1'
#
loop_
_entity.id
_entity.type
_entity.pdbx_description
1 polymer ?
#
loop_
_entity_poly.entity_id
_entity_poly.type
_entity_poly.pdbx_seq_one_letter_code
_entity_poly.pdbx_strand_id
1 'polypeptide(L)'
;MRAKQRGVPVDVGGEPGYAIRNHRFTAPVATLWKGVTTLAELFEQSSKRFLEKRLLGTRALIAREVEVSKDGRSFEKLCLGDYEWLTYGKAFEVACNFASGLAQLGHNREEKVAIFADTRKEWFLALQGCFRRNVTVVTIYASLGEEALCHSLNETEVTTVICGQKELKKLLDISGKLDTVKRIICMDANIPSSASSVQSRWRITSFDDVEKLGRENPVDPDLPLPADIAVIMYTSGSTGLPKGVMMTHANVLAVASAVMTIVPGLGGKDVYLAYLPLAHILELAAENFLVAVGSAIGYGSPLTLTDTSSKIKRGTQGDATALAPTVLTAVPAILDRVRDGVLNKVNAKGGLAKLLFHLAYTRRLSAVNGSWFGAWGLEKFLWNLLVFRKVRAVLGGHLRFILSGGAPLSGDTQRFINICFGSPIGQGYGLTETCAGGTFSEFDDTSVGRVGAPLPCSFVKLIDWPEGGYLNTDTPMPRGEIVIGGPNVTLGYFKNEEKTRESYKVDEKGMRWFYTGDIGRFHGDGCLEIIDRKKDIVKLQHGEYVSLGKVEAALSVCPYVDNIMLHADPFHSYCVALVVASRVTLEEWAAKQEITCTDFADLCSKAETIKEVQASLVKEAKKARLEKFEIPAKIELLSEPWTPESGLVTAALKLKRDVIRKAFSEDLAKLYAS
;
A
#
# COMPACT_ATOMS: atom_id res chain seq x y z
N MET A 1 15.04 -10.47 30.57
CA MET A 1 13.56 -10.41 30.64
C MET A 1 13.01 -11.42 29.66
N ARG A 2 12.01 -12.24 30.05
CA ARG A 2 11.30 -13.07 29.07
C ARG A 2 10.64 -12.15 28.04
N ALA A 3 10.74 -12.47 26.73
CA ALA A 3 10.05 -11.73 25.70
C ALA A 3 8.54 -11.69 26.00
N LYS A 4 7.90 -10.54 25.79
CA LYS A 4 6.46 -10.39 25.98
C LYS A 4 5.74 -11.30 24.99
N GLN A 5 4.89 -12.20 25.48
CA GLN A 5 4.06 -13.04 24.62
C GLN A 5 3.03 -12.18 23.90
N ARG A 6 2.94 -12.32 22.57
CA ARG A 6 2.06 -11.54 21.68
C ARG A 6 1.04 -12.41 20.94
N GLY A 7 1.44 -13.62 20.56
CA GLY A 7 0.58 -14.65 19.99
C GLY A 7 0.61 -15.92 20.82
N VAL A 8 -0.50 -16.63 20.89
CA VAL A 8 -0.62 -17.90 21.64
C VAL A 8 -1.27 -18.96 20.76
N PRO A 9 -0.86 -20.23 20.90
CA PRO A 9 -1.48 -21.32 20.17
C PRO A 9 -2.92 -21.57 20.66
N VAL A 10 -3.77 -21.98 19.73
CA VAL A 10 -5.15 -22.41 19.97
C VAL A 10 -5.44 -23.65 19.11
N ASP A 11 -6.13 -24.61 19.67
CA ASP A 11 -6.61 -25.77 18.93
C ASP A 11 -7.73 -25.37 17.95
N VAL A 12 -7.50 -25.62 16.67
CA VAL A 12 -8.45 -25.36 15.60
C VAL A 12 -8.86 -26.63 14.84
N GLY A 13 -8.20 -27.77 15.15
CA GLY A 13 -8.34 -29.02 14.40
C GLY A 13 -7.62 -28.97 13.03
N GLY A 14 -7.67 -30.09 12.29
CA GLY A 14 -6.99 -30.23 11.00
C GLY A 14 -5.48 -30.18 11.12
N GLU A 15 -4.78 -29.91 10.02
CA GLU A 15 -3.33 -29.72 10.01
C GLU A 15 -2.97 -28.24 10.19
N PRO A 16 -1.96 -27.94 11.04
CA PRO A 16 -1.20 -28.79 11.97
C PRO A 16 -1.91 -29.08 13.30
N GLY A 17 -3.21 -28.90 13.42
CA GLY A 17 -4.01 -29.06 14.64
C GLY A 17 -4.15 -27.77 15.46
N TYR A 18 -3.27 -26.81 15.27
CA TYR A 18 -3.29 -25.53 15.97
C TYR A 18 -3.11 -24.33 15.03
N ALA A 19 -3.56 -23.17 15.50
CA ALA A 19 -3.22 -21.87 14.92
C ALA A 19 -2.69 -20.95 16.02
N ILE A 20 -2.02 -19.88 15.61
CA ILE A 20 -1.67 -18.80 16.54
C ILE A 20 -2.77 -17.75 16.47
N ARG A 21 -3.20 -17.23 17.63
CA ARG A 21 -4.11 -16.11 17.79
C ARG A 21 -3.48 -14.98 18.61
N ASN A 22 -4.08 -13.81 18.56
CA ASN A 22 -3.67 -12.71 19.45
C ASN A 22 -3.86 -13.09 20.91
N HIS A 23 -2.84 -12.81 21.74
CA HIS A 23 -2.86 -13.20 23.16
C HIS A 23 -3.94 -12.49 23.98
N ARG A 24 -4.42 -11.32 23.55
CA ARG A 24 -5.39 -10.48 24.29
C ARG A 24 -6.84 -10.97 24.16
N PHE A 25 -7.14 -11.77 23.14
CA PHE A 25 -8.52 -12.16 22.81
C PHE A 25 -8.64 -13.67 22.79
N THR A 26 -9.71 -14.21 23.35
CA THR A 26 -9.99 -15.64 23.37
C THR A 26 -10.71 -16.13 22.12
N ALA A 27 -11.42 -15.22 21.42
CA ALA A 27 -12.14 -15.49 20.18
C ALA A 27 -11.87 -14.35 19.17
N PRO A 28 -12.01 -14.58 17.86
CA PRO A 28 -11.87 -13.55 16.86
C PRO A 28 -12.86 -12.40 17.05
N VAL A 29 -12.37 -11.17 16.92
CA VAL A 29 -13.18 -9.95 17.00
C VAL A 29 -13.87 -9.73 15.66
N ALA A 30 -15.21 -9.67 15.65
CA ALA A 30 -16.00 -9.34 14.47
C ALA A 30 -16.36 -7.85 14.42
N THR A 31 -16.76 -7.27 15.56
CA THR A 31 -17.02 -5.84 15.71
C THR A 31 -16.79 -5.40 17.15
N LEU A 32 -16.40 -4.12 17.33
CA LEU A 32 -16.25 -3.49 18.65
C LEU A 32 -17.39 -2.50 18.95
N TRP A 33 -18.18 -2.15 17.95
CA TRP A 33 -19.24 -1.15 18.10
C TRP A 33 -20.59 -1.82 18.31
N LYS A 34 -21.22 -1.52 19.43
CA LYS A 34 -22.55 -2.06 19.74
C LYS A 34 -23.56 -1.57 18.71
N GLY A 35 -24.29 -2.53 18.10
CA GLY A 35 -25.32 -2.24 17.09
C GLY A 35 -24.77 -1.81 15.72
N VAL A 36 -23.48 -2.04 15.45
CA VAL A 36 -22.86 -1.81 14.15
C VAL A 36 -22.38 -3.14 13.59
N THR A 37 -22.94 -3.53 12.47
CA THR A 37 -22.64 -4.79 11.79
C THR A 37 -22.25 -4.59 10.33
N THR A 38 -22.41 -3.36 9.81
CA THR A 38 -22.10 -2.99 8.43
C THR A 38 -21.29 -1.69 8.36
N LEU A 39 -20.61 -1.44 7.24
CA LEU A 39 -19.88 -0.21 7.00
C LEU A 39 -20.82 1.01 6.87
N ALA A 40 -22.04 0.80 6.34
CA ALA A 40 -23.06 1.86 6.28
C ALA A 40 -23.46 2.33 7.68
N GLU A 41 -23.73 1.39 8.59
CA GLU A 41 -24.05 1.70 9.99
C GLU A 41 -22.86 2.35 10.72
N LEU A 42 -21.62 1.89 10.43
CA LEU A 42 -20.41 2.47 11.00
C LEU A 42 -20.29 3.95 10.65
N PHE A 43 -20.47 4.30 9.37
CA PHE A 43 -20.38 5.70 8.92
C PHE A 43 -21.51 6.55 9.51
N GLU A 44 -22.75 6.06 9.49
CA GLU A 44 -23.89 6.77 10.06
C GLU A 44 -23.71 7.03 11.58
N GLN A 45 -23.32 5.99 12.34
CA GLN A 45 -23.12 6.13 13.80
C GLN A 45 -21.97 7.09 14.11
N SER A 46 -20.86 6.98 13.34
CA SER A 46 -19.71 7.87 13.49
C SER A 46 -20.08 9.33 13.18
N SER A 47 -20.85 9.55 12.12
CA SER A 47 -21.28 10.89 11.71
C SER A 47 -22.21 11.54 12.74
N LYS A 48 -23.10 10.77 13.34
CA LYS A 48 -23.94 11.25 14.46
C LYS A 48 -23.10 11.58 15.70
N ARG A 49 -22.10 10.75 16.01
CA ARG A 49 -21.24 10.91 17.20
C ARG A 49 -20.29 12.09 17.09
N PHE A 50 -19.78 12.38 15.89
CA PHE A 50 -18.73 13.36 15.64
C PHE A 50 -19.20 14.54 14.76
N LEU A 51 -20.47 14.85 14.75
CA LEU A 51 -21.21 15.70 13.81
C LEU A 51 -20.41 16.94 13.34
N GLU A 52 -19.88 17.73 14.28
CA GLU A 52 -19.21 19.01 14.02
C GLU A 52 -17.70 18.87 13.80
N LYS A 53 -17.13 17.66 13.92
CA LYS A 53 -15.71 17.47 13.71
C LYS A 53 -15.37 17.46 12.22
N ARG A 54 -14.16 17.91 11.90
CA ARG A 54 -13.58 17.79 10.56
C ARG A 54 -13.44 16.32 10.18
N LEU A 55 -13.87 15.95 8.97
CA LEU A 55 -13.69 14.61 8.44
C LEU A 55 -12.84 14.62 7.19
N LEU A 56 -13.32 15.18 6.07
CA LEU A 56 -12.66 15.09 4.76
C LEU A 56 -12.08 16.45 4.38
N GLY A 57 -10.75 16.48 4.20
CA GLY A 57 -10.01 17.66 3.80
C GLY A 57 -9.43 17.53 2.39
N THR A 58 -9.56 18.56 1.58
CA THR A 58 -8.95 18.64 0.25
C THR A 58 -8.25 19.97 0.09
N ARG A 59 -7.08 19.99 -0.52
CA ARG A 59 -6.35 21.24 -0.76
C ARG A 59 -6.96 22.02 -1.94
N ALA A 60 -7.12 23.32 -1.75
CA ALA A 60 -7.50 24.20 -2.85
C ALA A 60 -6.39 24.25 -3.91
N LEU A 61 -6.75 24.08 -5.17
CA LEU A 61 -5.84 24.28 -6.30
C LEU A 61 -5.78 25.76 -6.63
N ILE A 62 -4.65 26.42 -6.34
CA ILE A 62 -4.46 27.86 -6.62
C ILE A 62 -4.03 28.06 -8.08
N ALA A 63 -3.04 27.30 -8.56
CA ALA A 63 -2.52 27.41 -9.92
C ALA A 63 -1.90 26.11 -10.43
N ARG A 64 -1.92 25.95 -11.75
CA ARG A 64 -1.14 24.96 -12.50
C ARG A 64 -0.10 25.69 -13.32
N GLU A 65 1.15 25.29 -13.20
CA GLU A 65 2.26 25.87 -13.95
C GLU A 65 3.02 24.76 -14.68
N VAL A 66 3.58 25.10 -15.83
CA VAL A 66 4.42 24.18 -16.59
C VAL A 66 5.87 24.60 -16.39
N GLU A 67 6.67 23.74 -15.80
CA GLU A 67 8.11 23.91 -15.66
C GLU A 67 8.80 23.10 -16.76
N VAL A 68 9.68 23.75 -17.54
CA VAL A 68 10.45 23.09 -18.58
C VAL A 68 11.84 22.79 -18.00
N SER A 69 12.23 21.52 -17.99
CA SER A 69 13.55 21.11 -17.53
C SER A 69 14.63 21.43 -18.58
N LYS A 70 15.90 21.34 -18.18
CA LYS A 70 17.05 21.65 -19.06
C LYS A 70 17.12 20.76 -20.31
N ASP A 71 16.52 19.57 -20.25
CA ASP A 71 16.42 18.60 -21.35
C ASP A 71 15.19 18.81 -22.24
N GLY A 72 14.44 19.92 -22.05
CA GLY A 72 13.26 20.27 -22.84
C GLY A 72 11.96 19.56 -22.46
N ARG A 73 11.96 18.68 -21.44
CA ARG A 73 10.76 18.03 -20.95
C ARG A 73 9.92 19.00 -20.13
N SER A 74 8.61 18.99 -20.38
CA SER A 74 7.63 19.83 -19.67
C SER A 74 7.01 19.04 -18.52
N PHE A 75 7.00 19.61 -17.32
CA PHE A 75 6.40 19.02 -16.13
C PHE A 75 5.33 19.95 -15.55
N GLU A 76 4.13 19.41 -15.31
CA GLU A 76 3.09 20.14 -14.59
C GLU A 76 3.47 20.27 -13.12
N LYS A 77 3.40 21.49 -12.59
CA LYS A 77 3.60 21.82 -11.17
C LYS A 77 2.34 22.42 -10.61
N LEU A 78 2.00 22.03 -9.39
CA LEU A 78 0.81 22.49 -8.69
C LEU A 78 1.21 23.46 -7.58
N CYS A 79 0.53 24.58 -7.53
CA CYS A 79 0.49 25.47 -6.38
C CYS A 79 -0.80 25.18 -5.61
N LEU A 80 -0.66 24.58 -4.42
CA LEU A 80 -1.79 24.14 -3.60
C LEU A 80 -1.91 25.04 -2.37
N GLY A 81 -3.14 25.43 -2.02
CA GLY A 81 -3.51 26.19 -0.83
C GLY A 81 -3.63 25.33 0.42
N ASP A 82 -4.34 25.86 1.41
CA ASP A 82 -4.68 25.16 2.64
C ASP A 82 -5.75 24.09 2.43
N TYR A 83 -5.95 23.24 3.44
CA TYR A 83 -7.01 22.23 3.42
C TYR A 83 -8.36 22.87 3.73
N GLU A 84 -9.33 22.63 2.85
CA GLU A 84 -10.75 22.90 3.05
C GLU A 84 -11.44 21.62 3.57
N TRP A 85 -12.31 21.78 4.58
CA TRP A 85 -12.81 20.64 5.33
C TRP A 85 -14.33 20.49 5.27
N LEU A 86 -14.79 19.27 5.01
CA LEU A 86 -16.15 18.84 5.34
C LEU A 86 -16.18 18.26 6.75
N THR A 87 -17.22 18.60 7.51
CA THR A 87 -17.50 17.94 8.80
C THR A 87 -18.10 16.55 8.59
N TYR A 88 -18.10 15.74 9.64
CA TYR A 88 -18.76 14.41 9.63
C TYR A 88 -20.23 14.52 9.22
N GLY A 89 -20.96 15.48 9.81
CA GLY A 89 -22.38 15.72 9.49
C GLY A 89 -22.57 16.10 8.02
N LYS A 90 -21.74 17.02 7.49
CA LYS A 90 -21.87 17.44 6.09
C LYS A 90 -21.46 16.33 5.12
N ALA A 91 -20.44 15.56 5.44
CA ALA A 91 -20.04 14.40 4.63
C ALA A 91 -21.15 13.34 4.58
N PHE A 92 -21.81 13.08 5.72
CA PHE A 92 -22.93 12.15 5.76
C PHE A 92 -24.14 12.66 4.97
N GLU A 93 -24.47 13.94 5.07
CA GLU A 93 -25.53 14.58 4.26
C GLU A 93 -25.26 14.41 2.77
N VAL A 94 -24.03 14.72 2.30
CA VAL A 94 -23.64 14.56 0.89
C VAL A 94 -23.75 13.10 0.45
N ALA A 95 -23.31 12.15 1.27
CA ALA A 95 -23.42 10.73 0.95
C ALA A 95 -24.89 10.26 0.88
N CYS A 96 -25.78 10.76 1.74
CA CYS A 96 -27.22 10.48 1.69
C CYS A 96 -27.88 11.07 0.44
N ASN A 97 -27.51 12.31 0.09
CA ASN A 97 -28.00 12.96 -1.12
C ASN A 97 -27.51 12.21 -2.38
N PHE A 98 -26.23 11.83 -2.43
CA PHE A 98 -25.67 11.03 -3.51
C PHE A 98 -26.40 9.68 -3.64
N ALA A 99 -26.67 9.00 -2.53
CA ALA A 99 -27.41 7.75 -2.49
C ALA A 99 -28.82 7.89 -3.10
N SER A 100 -29.53 8.96 -2.72
CA SER A 100 -30.85 9.29 -3.26
C SER A 100 -30.76 9.64 -4.75
N GLY A 101 -29.78 10.43 -5.16
CA GLY A 101 -29.57 10.79 -6.56
C GLY A 101 -29.26 9.59 -7.45
N LEU A 102 -28.49 8.62 -6.95
CA LEU A 102 -28.21 7.36 -7.65
C LEU A 102 -29.50 6.57 -7.91
N ALA A 103 -30.40 6.49 -6.92
CA ALA A 103 -31.73 5.89 -7.09
C ALA A 103 -32.59 6.64 -8.10
N GLN A 104 -32.58 7.99 -8.08
CA GLN A 104 -33.31 8.82 -9.05
C GLN A 104 -32.76 8.70 -10.49
N LEU A 105 -31.47 8.34 -10.64
CA LEU A 105 -30.90 7.97 -11.93
C LEU A 105 -31.40 6.60 -12.45
N GLY A 106 -32.23 5.90 -11.67
CA GLY A 106 -32.75 4.56 -11.97
C GLY A 106 -31.76 3.44 -11.76
N HIS A 107 -30.77 3.62 -10.84
CA HIS A 107 -29.87 2.54 -10.43
C HIS A 107 -30.57 1.66 -9.40
N ASN A 108 -30.57 0.36 -9.63
CA ASN A 108 -31.20 -0.64 -8.76
C ASN A 108 -30.12 -1.31 -7.87
N ARG A 109 -30.53 -1.82 -6.70
CA ARG A 109 -29.61 -2.54 -5.79
C ARG A 109 -28.94 -3.79 -6.39
N GLU A 110 -29.59 -4.41 -7.38
CA GLU A 110 -29.06 -5.57 -8.11
C GLU A 110 -27.90 -5.20 -9.04
N GLU A 111 -27.86 -3.94 -9.47
CA GLU A 111 -26.82 -3.41 -10.35
C GLU A 111 -25.56 -3.05 -9.54
N LYS A 112 -24.39 -3.16 -10.17
CA LYS A 112 -23.12 -2.80 -9.55
C LYS A 112 -22.63 -1.44 -10.04
N VAL A 113 -21.94 -0.71 -9.16
CA VAL A 113 -21.26 0.55 -9.44
C VAL A 113 -19.76 0.33 -9.47
N ALA A 114 -19.05 0.76 -10.50
CA ALA A 114 -17.60 0.85 -10.46
C ALA A 114 -17.15 2.24 -10.03
N ILE A 115 -16.07 2.32 -9.25
CA ILE A 115 -15.35 3.57 -9.00
C ILE A 115 -13.96 3.45 -9.61
N PHE A 116 -13.70 4.30 -10.61
CA PHE A 116 -12.48 4.36 -11.41
C PHE A 116 -11.90 5.77 -11.35
N ALA A 117 -11.18 6.08 -10.29
CA ALA A 117 -10.61 7.41 -10.04
C ALA A 117 -9.43 7.33 -9.06
N ASP A 118 -8.58 8.37 -9.07
CA ASP A 118 -7.60 8.61 -8.02
C ASP A 118 -8.30 8.88 -6.67
N THR A 119 -7.59 8.66 -5.55
CA THR A 119 -8.10 8.87 -4.19
C THR A 119 -8.46 10.33 -3.95
N ARG A 120 -9.73 10.58 -3.54
CA ARG A 120 -10.28 11.90 -3.28
C ARG A 120 -11.58 11.80 -2.47
N LYS A 121 -12.04 12.90 -1.89
CA LYS A 121 -13.25 12.93 -1.05
C LYS A 121 -14.51 12.39 -1.75
N GLU A 122 -14.71 12.70 -3.03
CA GLU A 122 -15.86 12.24 -3.82
C GLU A 122 -15.85 10.72 -3.99
N TRP A 123 -14.66 10.09 -4.06
CA TRP A 123 -14.50 8.64 -4.07
C TRP A 123 -15.10 8.02 -2.80
N PHE A 124 -14.68 8.54 -1.62
CA PHE A 124 -15.18 8.06 -0.33
C PHE A 124 -16.69 8.33 -0.17
N LEU A 125 -17.17 9.52 -0.52
CA LEU A 125 -18.58 9.89 -0.41
C LEU A 125 -19.48 9.02 -1.32
N ALA A 126 -19.04 8.75 -2.53
CA ALA A 126 -19.73 7.84 -3.46
C ALA A 126 -19.80 6.42 -2.89
N LEU A 127 -18.71 5.89 -2.34
CA LEU A 127 -18.66 4.58 -1.70
C LEU A 127 -19.69 4.49 -0.56
N GLN A 128 -19.72 5.47 0.34
CA GLN A 128 -20.65 5.51 1.47
C GLN A 128 -22.11 5.66 1.00
N GLY A 129 -22.34 6.42 -0.07
CA GLY A 129 -23.67 6.53 -0.69
C GLY A 129 -24.14 5.19 -1.29
N CYS A 130 -23.25 4.46 -1.97
CA CYS A 130 -23.52 3.12 -2.47
C CYS A 130 -23.84 2.14 -1.35
N PHE A 131 -23.06 2.16 -0.25
CA PHE A 131 -23.33 1.31 0.91
C PHE A 131 -24.70 1.59 1.53
N ARG A 132 -25.13 2.85 1.58
CA ARG A 132 -26.45 3.24 2.09
C ARG A 132 -27.61 2.75 1.22
N ARG A 133 -27.35 2.35 -0.03
CA ARG A 133 -28.30 1.77 -0.97
C ARG A 133 -28.10 0.27 -1.20
N ASN A 134 -27.30 -0.39 -0.36
CA ASN A 134 -26.92 -1.79 -0.51
C ASN A 134 -26.42 -2.13 -1.94
N VAL A 135 -25.64 -1.23 -2.51
CA VAL A 135 -25.07 -1.38 -3.85
C VAL A 135 -23.63 -1.85 -3.73
N THR A 136 -23.32 -2.99 -4.36
CA THR A 136 -21.97 -3.51 -4.45
C THR A 136 -21.08 -2.60 -5.29
N VAL A 137 -19.94 -2.19 -4.75
CA VAL A 137 -18.97 -1.32 -5.43
C VAL A 137 -17.82 -2.14 -6.00
N VAL A 138 -17.53 -1.97 -7.28
CA VAL A 138 -16.35 -2.52 -7.95
C VAL A 138 -15.25 -1.48 -7.93
N THR A 139 -14.14 -1.77 -7.26
CA THR A 139 -13.03 -0.81 -7.17
C THR A 139 -11.99 -1.08 -8.23
N ILE A 140 -11.62 -0.04 -8.97
CA ILE A 140 -10.70 -0.13 -10.10
C ILE A 140 -9.61 0.94 -9.94
N TYR A 141 -8.34 0.53 -10.08
CA TYR A 141 -7.22 1.47 -10.04
C TYR A 141 -7.23 2.42 -11.23
N ALA A 142 -7.05 3.71 -10.98
CA ALA A 142 -6.96 4.75 -12.02
C ALA A 142 -5.83 4.49 -13.06
N SER A 143 -4.78 3.77 -12.65
CA SER A 143 -3.64 3.38 -13.50
C SER A 143 -3.85 2.07 -14.28
N LEU A 144 -5.03 1.43 -14.17
CA LEU A 144 -5.28 0.16 -14.84
C LEU A 144 -5.25 0.34 -16.37
N GLY A 145 -4.61 -0.61 -17.06
CA GLY A 145 -4.56 -0.66 -18.51
C GLY A 145 -5.91 -1.04 -19.13
N GLU A 146 -6.07 -0.75 -20.41
CA GLU A 146 -7.33 -0.89 -21.15
C GLU A 146 -7.93 -2.30 -21.08
N GLU A 147 -7.14 -3.35 -21.36
CA GLU A 147 -7.60 -4.73 -21.38
C GLU A 147 -8.15 -5.16 -20.00
N ALA A 148 -7.41 -4.87 -18.94
CA ALA A 148 -7.80 -5.20 -17.58
C ALA A 148 -9.01 -4.38 -17.10
N LEU A 149 -9.13 -3.11 -17.55
CA LEU A 149 -10.27 -2.25 -17.29
C LEU A 149 -11.53 -2.80 -17.95
N CYS A 150 -11.47 -3.14 -19.25
CA CYS A 150 -12.59 -3.75 -19.99
C CYS A 150 -13.01 -5.07 -19.34
N HIS A 151 -12.03 -5.93 -19.02
CA HIS A 151 -12.30 -7.21 -18.34
C HIS A 151 -13.05 -6.98 -17.03
N SER A 152 -12.55 -6.10 -16.16
CA SER A 152 -13.15 -5.88 -14.83
C SER A 152 -14.57 -5.34 -14.91
N LEU A 153 -14.84 -4.40 -15.82
CA LEU A 153 -16.17 -3.80 -16.00
C LEU A 153 -17.18 -4.78 -16.60
N ASN A 154 -16.77 -5.54 -17.63
CA ASN A 154 -17.65 -6.48 -18.31
C ASN A 154 -17.92 -7.74 -17.48
N GLU A 155 -16.88 -8.30 -16.81
CA GLU A 155 -17.06 -9.47 -15.93
C GLU A 155 -18.05 -9.20 -14.80
N THR A 156 -17.98 -7.99 -14.20
CA THR A 156 -18.87 -7.58 -13.12
C THR A 156 -20.20 -7.04 -13.59
N GLU A 157 -20.40 -6.86 -14.90
CA GLU A 157 -21.64 -6.35 -15.50
C GLU A 157 -22.04 -4.99 -14.90
N VAL A 158 -21.06 -4.11 -14.70
CA VAL A 158 -21.26 -2.78 -14.13
C VAL A 158 -22.16 -1.94 -15.04
N THR A 159 -23.17 -1.29 -14.47
CA THR A 159 -24.08 -0.40 -15.21
C THR A 159 -23.80 1.07 -15.00
N THR A 160 -23.13 1.43 -13.90
CA THR A 160 -22.75 2.80 -13.56
C THR A 160 -21.27 2.87 -13.23
N VAL A 161 -20.53 3.78 -13.88
CA VAL A 161 -19.12 4.06 -13.57
C VAL A 161 -18.99 5.46 -13.02
N ILE A 162 -18.36 5.58 -11.85
CA ILE A 162 -18.00 6.85 -11.22
C ILE A 162 -16.51 7.07 -11.49
N CYS A 163 -16.12 8.18 -12.10
CA CYS A 163 -14.74 8.41 -12.51
C CYS A 163 -14.32 9.88 -12.39
N GLY A 164 -13.01 10.12 -12.37
CA GLY A 164 -12.46 11.46 -12.53
C GLY A 164 -12.45 11.89 -14.01
N GLN A 165 -12.23 13.18 -14.27
CA GLN A 165 -12.18 13.74 -15.63
C GLN A 165 -11.07 13.09 -16.49
N LYS A 166 -9.93 12.76 -15.89
CA LYS A 166 -8.80 12.08 -16.56
C LYS A 166 -9.18 10.67 -16.99
N GLU A 167 -9.87 9.94 -16.11
CA GLU A 167 -10.32 8.57 -16.34
C GLU A 167 -11.49 8.50 -17.30
N LEU A 168 -12.35 9.54 -17.33
CA LEU A 168 -13.45 9.66 -18.29
C LEU A 168 -12.93 9.57 -19.73
N LYS A 169 -11.81 10.22 -20.05
CA LYS A 169 -11.22 10.14 -21.40
C LYS A 169 -10.90 8.68 -21.78
N LYS A 170 -10.29 7.91 -20.88
CA LYS A 170 -10.00 6.49 -21.12
C LYS A 170 -11.29 5.69 -21.38
N LEU A 171 -12.37 5.96 -20.61
CA LEU A 171 -13.66 5.30 -20.80
C LEU A 171 -14.28 5.64 -22.15
N LEU A 172 -14.18 6.90 -22.61
CA LEU A 172 -14.66 7.32 -23.92
C LEU A 172 -13.92 6.57 -25.04
N ASP A 173 -12.60 6.43 -24.94
CA ASP A 173 -11.78 5.74 -25.93
C ASP A 173 -12.15 4.25 -26.08
N ILE A 174 -12.59 3.60 -25.00
CA ILE A 174 -13.00 2.18 -24.99
C ILE A 174 -14.51 1.97 -25.01
N SER A 175 -15.31 3.00 -25.22
CA SER A 175 -16.78 2.95 -25.11
C SER A 175 -17.41 1.82 -25.92
N GLY A 176 -16.86 1.50 -27.09
CA GLY A 176 -17.30 0.40 -27.95
C GLY A 176 -17.12 -1.01 -27.38
N LYS A 177 -16.30 -1.16 -26.34
CA LYS A 177 -15.94 -2.45 -25.69
C LYS A 177 -16.67 -2.69 -24.36
N LEU A 178 -17.50 -1.73 -23.92
CA LEU A 178 -18.21 -1.79 -22.62
C LEU A 178 -19.71 -2.05 -22.88
N ASP A 179 -20.15 -3.29 -22.65
CA ASP A 179 -21.48 -3.75 -23.07
C ASP A 179 -22.60 -3.35 -22.12
N THR A 180 -22.33 -3.29 -20.81
CA THR A 180 -23.34 -3.13 -19.76
C THR A 180 -23.44 -1.72 -19.20
N VAL A 181 -22.44 -0.87 -19.44
CA VAL A 181 -22.39 0.48 -18.90
C VAL A 181 -23.49 1.35 -19.54
N LYS A 182 -24.31 1.98 -18.69
CA LYS A 182 -25.44 2.86 -19.08
C LYS A 182 -25.24 4.29 -18.58
N ARG A 183 -24.52 4.43 -17.44
CA ARG A 183 -24.36 5.72 -16.73
C ARG A 183 -22.91 5.98 -16.40
N ILE A 184 -22.48 7.20 -16.58
CA ILE A 184 -21.18 7.71 -16.11
C ILE A 184 -21.44 8.88 -15.17
N ILE A 185 -20.82 8.86 -14.00
CA ILE A 185 -20.83 9.96 -13.04
C ILE A 185 -19.42 10.50 -12.94
N CYS A 186 -19.20 11.73 -13.45
CA CYS A 186 -17.91 12.39 -13.37
C CYS A 186 -17.78 13.10 -12.01
N MET A 187 -16.71 12.84 -11.28
CA MET A 187 -16.42 13.48 -9.98
C MET A 187 -16.10 14.97 -10.11
N ASP A 188 -15.73 15.41 -11.31
CA ASP A 188 -15.40 16.80 -11.61
C ASP A 188 -16.61 17.51 -12.25
N ALA A 189 -16.83 18.78 -11.88
CA ALA A 189 -17.97 19.56 -12.37
C ALA A 189 -17.92 19.82 -13.89
N ASN A 190 -16.70 19.90 -14.45
CA ASN A 190 -16.52 20.21 -15.88
C ASN A 190 -16.43 18.91 -16.71
N ILE A 191 -17.53 18.53 -17.34
CA ILE A 191 -17.57 17.41 -18.28
C ILE A 191 -17.01 17.87 -19.62
N PRO A 192 -16.01 17.16 -20.21
CA PRO A 192 -15.42 17.54 -21.48
C PRO A 192 -16.43 17.49 -22.62
N SER A 193 -16.31 18.39 -23.62
CA SER A 193 -17.16 18.40 -24.81
C SER A 193 -17.07 17.10 -25.63
N SER A 194 -15.95 16.39 -25.57
CA SER A 194 -15.80 15.06 -26.18
C SER A 194 -16.81 14.01 -25.66
N ALA A 195 -17.39 14.23 -24.48
CA ALA A 195 -18.43 13.36 -23.93
C ALA A 195 -19.73 13.36 -24.76
N SER A 196 -19.96 14.40 -25.58
CA SER A 196 -21.14 14.47 -26.45
C SER A 196 -21.18 13.35 -27.50
N SER A 197 -20.07 12.81 -27.92
CA SER A 197 -19.98 11.73 -28.92
C SER A 197 -20.63 10.42 -28.49
N VAL A 198 -20.79 10.19 -27.19
CA VAL A 198 -21.36 8.95 -26.61
C VAL A 198 -22.67 9.15 -25.86
N GLN A 199 -23.26 10.36 -25.92
CA GLN A 199 -24.54 10.69 -25.24
C GLN A 199 -25.73 9.83 -25.70
N SER A 200 -25.69 9.27 -26.90
CA SER A 200 -26.70 8.31 -27.37
C SER A 200 -26.63 6.96 -26.66
N ARG A 201 -25.47 6.61 -26.08
CA ARG A 201 -25.21 5.34 -25.42
C ARG A 201 -25.18 5.46 -23.89
N TRP A 202 -24.59 6.52 -23.36
CA TRP A 202 -24.38 6.72 -21.93
C TRP A 202 -25.03 8.01 -21.44
N ARG A 203 -25.71 7.94 -20.31
CA ARG A 203 -26.09 9.12 -19.56
C ARG A 203 -24.89 9.58 -18.74
N ILE A 204 -24.30 10.74 -19.08
CA ILE A 204 -23.16 11.32 -18.37
C ILE A 204 -23.64 12.51 -17.53
N THR A 205 -23.28 12.51 -16.24
CA THR A 205 -23.69 13.54 -15.27
C THR A 205 -22.54 13.81 -14.30
N SER A 206 -22.51 14.98 -13.66
CA SER A 206 -21.52 15.28 -12.63
C SER A 206 -21.93 14.74 -11.27
N PHE A 207 -20.95 14.56 -10.36
CA PHE A 207 -21.20 14.16 -8.98
C PHE A 207 -22.12 15.18 -8.28
N ASP A 208 -21.88 16.49 -8.50
CA ASP A 208 -22.66 17.56 -7.91
C ASP A 208 -24.12 17.56 -8.38
N ASP A 209 -24.36 17.23 -9.66
CA ASP A 209 -25.72 17.10 -10.20
C ASP A 209 -26.46 15.91 -9.59
N VAL A 210 -25.76 14.79 -9.36
CA VAL A 210 -26.33 13.60 -8.70
C VAL A 210 -26.66 13.94 -7.23
N GLU A 211 -25.76 14.61 -6.53
CA GLU A 211 -26.00 15.07 -5.15
C GLU A 211 -27.19 16.02 -5.08
N LYS A 212 -27.25 16.99 -5.99
CA LYS A 212 -28.38 17.93 -6.09
C LYS A 212 -29.70 17.22 -6.37
N LEU A 213 -29.71 16.31 -7.34
CA LEU A 213 -30.91 15.53 -7.69
C LEU A 213 -31.43 14.76 -6.48
N GLY A 214 -30.56 14.12 -5.71
CA GLY A 214 -30.95 13.38 -4.49
C GLY A 214 -31.37 14.27 -3.35
N ARG A 215 -30.78 15.44 -3.18
CA ARG A 215 -31.22 16.43 -2.19
C ARG A 215 -32.62 16.94 -2.46
N GLU A 216 -32.96 17.18 -3.74
CA GLU A 216 -34.30 17.60 -4.17
C GLU A 216 -35.33 16.47 -4.13
N ASN A 217 -34.87 15.22 -4.23
CA ASN A 217 -35.73 14.01 -4.29
C ASN A 217 -35.19 12.90 -3.35
N PRO A 218 -35.27 13.09 -2.03
CA PRO A 218 -34.73 12.15 -1.07
C PRO A 218 -35.45 10.81 -1.11
N VAL A 219 -34.70 9.72 -0.88
CA VAL A 219 -35.18 8.34 -0.83
C VAL A 219 -34.73 7.69 0.46
N ASP A 220 -35.58 6.86 1.06
CA ASP A 220 -35.24 6.10 2.25
C ASP A 220 -34.03 5.18 2.01
N PRO A 221 -33.17 4.96 3.02
CA PRO A 221 -32.02 4.07 2.88
C PRO A 221 -32.47 2.62 2.66
N ASP A 222 -31.72 1.88 1.86
CA ASP A 222 -31.80 0.43 1.74
C ASP A 222 -30.50 -0.14 2.32
N LEU A 223 -30.48 -0.37 3.64
CA LEU A 223 -29.26 -0.73 4.34
C LEU A 223 -28.85 -2.18 4.10
N PRO A 224 -27.55 -2.47 3.94
CA PRO A 224 -27.03 -3.81 3.73
C PRO A 224 -27.11 -4.67 4.99
N LEU A 225 -27.10 -5.99 4.79
CA LEU A 225 -26.83 -6.97 5.83
C LEU A 225 -25.30 -7.21 5.96
N PRO A 226 -24.82 -7.72 7.09
CA PRO A 226 -23.39 -8.00 7.31
C PRO A 226 -22.75 -8.91 6.25
N ALA A 227 -23.52 -9.86 5.72
CA ALA A 227 -23.09 -10.83 4.70
C ALA A 227 -23.18 -10.31 3.26
N ASP A 228 -23.82 -9.15 3.04
CA ASP A 228 -23.90 -8.56 1.70
C ASP A 228 -22.51 -8.13 1.22
N ILE A 229 -22.27 -8.26 -0.09
CA ILE A 229 -21.00 -7.87 -0.70
C ILE A 229 -20.93 -6.34 -0.76
N ALA A 230 -20.02 -5.77 0.03
CA ALA A 230 -19.73 -4.35 0.03
C ALA A 230 -18.90 -3.96 -1.20
N VAL A 231 -17.83 -4.73 -1.47
CA VAL A 231 -16.83 -4.41 -2.49
C VAL A 231 -16.41 -5.66 -3.25
N ILE A 232 -16.27 -5.52 -4.57
CA ILE A 232 -15.49 -6.44 -5.41
C ILE A 232 -14.21 -5.70 -5.80
N MET A 233 -13.08 -6.13 -5.25
CA MET A 233 -11.79 -5.47 -5.44
C MET A 233 -10.90 -6.27 -6.37
N TYR A 234 -10.55 -5.69 -7.52
CA TYR A 234 -9.69 -6.35 -8.49
C TYR A 234 -8.22 -6.29 -8.07
N THR A 235 -7.61 -7.48 -7.99
CA THR A 235 -6.17 -7.61 -7.73
C THR A 235 -5.43 -7.85 -9.03
N SER A 236 -4.31 -7.15 -9.21
CA SER A 236 -3.37 -7.49 -10.28
C SER A 236 -2.74 -8.85 -9.96
N GLY A 237 -3.29 -9.92 -10.51
CA GLY A 237 -2.66 -11.24 -10.46
C GLY A 237 -1.24 -11.14 -11.07
N SER A 238 -0.30 -11.91 -10.51
CA SER A 238 1.05 -12.01 -11.07
C SER A 238 1.06 -12.71 -12.43
N THR A 239 0.00 -13.43 -12.75
CA THR A 239 -0.18 -14.17 -14.00
C THR A 239 -1.60 -13.98 -14.51
N GLY A 240 -1.76 -13.27 -15.64
CA GLY A 240 -3.04 -13.13 -16.33
C GLY A 240 -3.88 -11.92 -15.93
N LEU A 241 -5.16 -11.97 -16.29
CA LEU A 241 -6.14 -10.92 -16.01
C LEU A 241 -6.39 -10.77 -14.49
N PRO A 242 -6.72 -9.56 -14.02
CA PRO A 242 -7.00 -9.33 -12.61
C PRO A 242 -8.24 -10.10 -12.14
N LYS A 243 -8.26 -10.47 -10.86
CA LYS A 243 -9.35 -11.22 -10.21
C LYS A 243 -10.12 -10.34 -9.25
N GLY A 244 -11.43 -10.38 -9.28
CA GLY A 244 -12.31 -9.65 -8.36
C GLY A 244 -12.49 -10.38 -7.03
N VAL A 245 -11.95 -9.86 -5.93
CA VAL A 245 -12.12 -10.42 -4.58
C VAL A 245 -13.40 -9.88 -3.97
N MET A 246 -14.30 -10.77 -3.51
CA MET A 246 -15.61 -10.43 -2.94
C MET A 246 -15.51 -10.22 -1.42
N MET A 247 -15.66 -8.98 -0.97
CA MET A 247 -15.60 -8.59 0.44
C MET A 247 -16.99 -8.24 0.97
N THR A 248 -17.40 -8.82 2.09
CA THR A 248 -18.62 -8.42 2.78
C THR A 248 -18.40 -7.21 3.68
N HIS A 249 -19.49 -6.55 4.07
CA HIS A 249 -19.45 -5.50 5.09
C HIS A 249 -18.81 -5.99 6.39
N ALA A 250 -19.16 -7.20 6.83
CA ALA A 250 -18.62 -7.81 8.04
C ALA A 250 -17.11 -8.09 7.95
N ASN A 251 -16.58 -8.50 6.78
CA ASN A 251 -15.16 -8.78 6.62
C ASN A 251 -14.30 -7.53 6.88
N VAL A 252 -14.65 -6.41 6.26
CA VAL A 252 -13.91 -5.14 6.41
C VAL A 252 -14.07 -4.59 7.82
N LEU A 253 -15.28 -4.67 8.40
CA LEU A 253 -15.58 -4.21 9.76
C LEU A 253 -14.76 -4.97 10.80
N ALA A 254 -14.54 -6.28 10.62
CA ALA A 254 -13.72 -7.09 11.52
C ALA A 254 -12.27 -6.60 11.58
N VAL A 255 -11.67 -6.25 10.43
CA VAL A 255 -10.32 -5.69 10.38
C VAL A 255 -10.26 -4.30 11.02
N ALA A 256 -11.21 -3.42 10.70
CA ALA A 256 -11.29 -2.09 11.29
C ALA A 256 -11.36 -2.18 12.83
N SER A 257 -12.18 -3.10 13.34
CA SER A 257 -12.31 -3.37 14.78
C SER A 257 -10.99 -3.89 15.39
N ALA A 258 -10.34 -4.84 14.72
CA ALA A 258 -9.11 -5.44 15.22
C ALA A 258 -7.96 -4.41 15.32
N VAL A 259 -7.77 -3.57 14.30
CA VAL A 259 -6.71 -2.54 14.27
C VAL A 259 -6.88 -1.54 15.41
N MET A 260 -8.10 -1.14 15.74
CA MET A 260 -8.38 -0.23 16.87
C MET A 260 -7.88 -0.75 18.21
N THR A 261 -7.85 -2.07 18.42
CA THR A 261 -7.39 -2.65 19.69
C THR A 261 -5.88 -2.63 19.84
N ILE A 262 -5.14 -2.52 18.73
CA ILE A 262 -3.68 -2.65 18.70
C ILE A 262 -3.00 -1.29 18.71
N VAL A 263 -3.57 -0.29 18.02
CA VAL A 263 -3.00 1.07 17.98
C VAL A 263 -3.60 1.91 19.12
N PRO A 264 -2.82 2.20 20.17
CA PRO A 264 -3.35 2.88 21.34
C PRO A 264 -3.66 4.35 21.05
N GLY A 265 -4.75 4.84 21.67
CA GLY A 265 -5.12 6.25 21.71
C GLY A 265 -5.47 6.86 20.36
N LEU A 266 -5.87 6.05 19.36
CA LEU A 266 -6.48 6.57 18.15
C LEU A 266 -7.80 7.27 18.46
N GLY A 267 -8.03 8.44 17.87
CA GLY A 267 -9.26 9.18 18.13
C GLY A 267 -9.35 10.52 17.42
N GLY A 268 -10.31 11.33 17.83
CA GLY A 268 -10.67 12.56 17.16
C GLY A 268 -9.65 13.72 17.24
N LYS A 269 -8.46 13.47 17.78
CA LYS A 269 -7.32 14.40 17.71
C LYS A 269 -6.35 14.01 16.59
N ASP A 270 -6.55 12.84 15.99
CA ASP A 270 -5.70 12.35 14.93
C ASP A 270 -6.08 12.93 13.58
N VAL A 271 -5.05 13.16 12.79
CA VAL A 271 -5.14 13.63 11.42
C VAL A 271 -4.39 12.63 10.55
N TYR A 272 -5.07 12.07 9.58
CA TYR A 272 -4.56 11.09 8.64
C TYR A 272 -4.32 11.70 7.27
N LEU A 273 -3.20 11.37 6.64
CA LEU A 273 -2.92 11.75 5.26
C LEU A 273 -3.25 10.57 4.34
N ALA A 274 -4.35 10.69 3.62
CA ALA A 274 -4.85 9.74 2.64
C ALA A 274 -4.24 10.02 1.25
N TYR A 275 -3.27 9.22 0.84
CA TYR A 275 -2.59 9.38 -0.46
C TYR A 275 -2.39 8.05 -1.19
N LEU A 276 -2.68 6.93 -0.54
CA LEU A 276 -2.70 5.62 -1.18
C LEU A 276 -4.00 5.44 -1.97
N PRO A 277 -4.03 4.54 -2.97
CA PRO A 277 -5.25 4.30 -3.73
C PRO A 277 -6.38 3.73 -2.86
N LEU A 278 -7.56 4.37 -2.83
CA LEU A 278 -8.76 3.83 -2.18
C LEU A 278 -9.27 2.53 -2.85
N ALA A 279 -8.88 2.30 -4.11
CA ALA A 279 -9.08 1.02 -4.79
C ALA A 279 -8.21 -0.13 -4.21
N HIS A 280 -7.36 0.14 -3.21
CA HIS A 280 -6.59 -0.85 -2.48
C HIS A 280 -7.15 -1.05 -1.07
N ILE A 281 -7.28 -2.30 -0.63
CA ILE A 281 -7.91 -2.64 0.65
C ILE A 281 -7.24 -1.99 1.86
N LEU A 282 -5.92 -1.77 1.83
CA LEU A 282 -5.20 -1.13 2.92
C LEU A 282 -5.72 0.29 3.20
N GLU A 283 -5.94 1.09 2.15
CA GLU A 283 -6.46 2.45 2.28
C GLU A 283 -7.95 2.44 2.63
N LEU A 284 -8.74 1.59 1.95
CA LEU A 284 -10.17 1.46 2.22
C LEU A 284 -10.44 1.05 3.67
N ALA A 285 -9.71 0.08 4.21
CA ALA A 285 -9.82 -0.33 5.61
C ALA A 285 -9.33 0.79 6.56
N ALA A 286 -8.22 1.47 6.22
CA ALA A 286 -7.66 2.57 7.02
C ALA A 286 -8.65 3.73 7.16
N GLU A 287 -9.24 4.21 6.07
CA GLU A 287 -10.21 5.31 6.13
C GLU A 287 -11.45 4.93 6.95
N ASN A 288 -11.99 3.71 6.79
CA ASN A 288 -13.15 3.27 7.55
C ASN A 288 -12.88 3.17 9.07
N PHE A 289 -11.72 2.65 9.50
CA PHE A 289 -11.43 2.63 10.93
C PHE A 289 -11.14 4.03 11.51
N LEU A 290 -10.53 4.92 10.73
CA LEU A 290 -10.27 6.30 11.16
C LEU A 290 -11.56 7.11 11.31
N VAL A 291 -12.51 6.90 10.41
CA VAL A 291 -13.88 7.43 10.54
C VAL A 291 -14.53 6.97 11.83
N ALA A 292 -14.40 5.70 12.17
CA ALA A 292 -15.01 5.12 13.37
C ALA A 292 -14.50 5.74 14.68
N VAL A 293 -13.29 6.28 14.70
CA VAL A 293 -12.68 6.92 15.86
C VAL A 293 -12.77 8.44 15.87
N GLY A 294 -13.37 9.04 14.85
CA GLY A 294 -13.58 10.49 14.76
C GLY A 294 -12.34 11.27 14.31
N SER A 295 -11.41 10.64 13.61
CA SER A 295 -10.21 11.27 13.05
C SER A 295 -10.54 12.12 11.82
N ALA A 296 -9.68 13.08 11.51
CA ALA A 296 -9.75 13.85 10.27
C ALA A 296 -8.89 13.18 9.18
N ILE A 297 -9.37 13.18 7.94
CA ILE A 297 -8.71 12.59 6.77
C ILE A 297 -8.43 13.69 5.76
N GLY A 298 -7.16 13.99 5.50
CA GLY A 298 -6.74 14.95 4.47
C GLY A 298 -6.23 14.22 3.24
N TYR A 299 -6.80 14.51 2.09
CA TYR A 299 -6.43 13.88 0.83
C TYR A 299 -5.17 14.51 0.22
N GLY A 300 -4.30 13.68 -0.31
CA GLY A 300 -3.07 14.03 -0.99
C GLY A 300 -2.74 13.05 -2.10
N SER A 301 -1.50 13.09 -2.56
CA SER A 301 -0.99 12.20 -3.62
C SER A 301 0.47 11.83 -3.34
N PRO A 302 0.96 10.66 -3.79
CA PRO A 302 2.39 10.34 -3.74
C PRO A 302 3.27 11.37 -4.46
N LEU A 303 2.72 12.09 -5.44
CA LEU A 303 3.41 13.09 -6.24
C LEU A 303 3.39 14.50 -5.63
N THR A 304 2.62 14.70 -4.54
CA THR A 304 2.48 15.97 -3.82
C THR A 304 2.83 15.85 -2.33
N LEU A 305 3.27 14.67 -1.89
CA LEU A 305 3.45 14.29 -0.48
C LEU A 305 4.36 15.25 0.31
N THR A 306 5.52 15.61 -0.24
CA THR A 306 6.51 16.47 0.42
C THR A 306 6.75 17.75 -0.39
N ASP A 307 7.36 18.76 0.23
CA ASP A 307 7.70 20.05 -0.42
C ASP A 307 8.62 19.88 -1.63
N THR A 308 9.29 18.73 -1.76
CA THR A 308 10.19 18.40 -2.87
C THR A 308 9.61 17.36 -3.84
N SER A 309 8.34 16.99 -3.68
CA SER A 309 7.67 16.04 -4.56
C SER A 309 7.53 16.58 -5.98
N SER A 310 7.51 15.66 -6.96
CA SER A 310 7.64 15.97 -8.38
C SER A 310 6.59 16.94 -8.92
N LYS A 311 5.37 16.93 -8.39
CA LYS A 311 4.28 17.84 -8.79
C LYS A 311 4.13 19.09 -7.92
N ILE A 312 4.93 19.27 -6.88
CA ILE A 312 4.87 20.49 -6.06
C ILE A 312 5.74 21.59 -6.67
N LYS A 313 5.17 22.80 -6.79
CA LYS A 313 5.90 24.00 -7.20
C LYS A 313 6.96 24.34 -6.15
N ARG A 314 8.20 24.62 -6.58
CA ARG A 314 9.26 25.05 -5.68
C ARG A 314 8.84 26.26 -4.82
N GLY A 315 9.08 26.17 -3.50
CA GLY A 315 8.74 27.21 -2.54
C GLY A 315 7.29 27.13 -2.01
N THR A 316 6.51 26.13 -2.44
CA THR A 316 5.19 25.84 -1.85
C THR A 316 5.24 24.57 -1.00
N GLN A 317 4.25 24.40 -0.12
CA GLN A 317 4.17 23.27 0.80
C GLN A 317 3.60 22.02 0.12
N GLY A 318 4.22 20.85 0.38
CA GLY A 318 3.63 19.56 0.12
C GLY A 318 2.50 19.22 1.08
N ASP A 319 1.80 18.12 0.79
CA ASP A 319 0.60 17.73 1.57
C ASP A 319 0.94 17.43 3.03
N ALA A 320 2.05 16.74 3.30
CA ALA A 320 2.46 16.41 4.67
C ALA A 320 2.78 17.65 5.51
N THR A 321 3.41 18.66 4.92
CA THR A 321 3.73 19.93 5.61
C THR A 321 2.46 20.73 5.88
N ALA A 322 1.55 20.81 4.89
CA ALA A 322 0.30 21.57 5.03
C ALA A 322 -0.70 20.91 5.99
N LEU A 323 -0.78 19.56 6.01
CA LEU A 323 -1.71 18.81 6.84
C LEU A 323 -1.21 18.60 8.27
N ALA A 324 0.10 18.43 8.44
CA ALA A 324 0.74 18.03 9.69
C ALA A 324 0.13 16.74 10.31
N PRO A 325 0.15 15.59 9.56
CA PRO A 325 -0.55 14.38 9.98
C PRO A 325 0.05 13.79 11.26
N THR A 326 -0.80 13.12 12.05
CA THR A 326 -0.40 12.37 13.25
C THR A 326 -0.28 10.87 12.96
N VAL A 327 -1.00 10.38 11.95
CA VAL A 327 -1.02 8.97 11.51
C VAL A 327 -0.81 8.92 10.00
N LEU A 328 -0.01 7.97 9.56
CA LEU A 328 0.29 7.76 8.14
C LEU A 328 0.28 6.27 7.83
N THR A 329 -0.34 5.88 6.73
CA THR A 329 -0.13 4.56 6.12
C THR A 329 0.88 4.71 4.99
N ALA A 330 1.91 3.87 4.96
CA ALA A 330 2.95 3.98 3.96
C ALA A 330 3.39 2.59 3.46
N VAL A 331 3.54 2.47 2.14
CA VAL A 331 4.22 1.30 1.56
C VAL A 331 5.74 1.47 1.71
N PRO A 332 6.53 0.37 1.80
CA PRO A 332 7.98 0.43 1.99
C PRO A 332 8.71 1.37 1.04
N ALA A 333 8.38 1.34 -0.25
CA ALA A 333 9.00 2.22 -1.26
C ALA A 333 8.87 3.73 -0.95
N ILE A 334 7.79 4.16 -0.31
CA ILE A 334 7.63 5.56 0.12
C ILE A 334 8.53 5.85 1.32
N LEU A 335 8.66 4.92 2.27
CA LEU A 335 9.55 5.08 3.42
C LEU A 335 11.03 5.12 2.99
N ASP A 336 11.42 4.32 2.00
CA ASP A 336 12.75 4.36 1.40
C ASP A 336 13.02 5.72 0.75
N ARG A 337 12.09 6.23 -0.08
CA ARG A 337 12.21 7.57 -0.68
C ARG A 337 12.33 8.69 0.38
N VAL A 338 11.57 8.60 1.47
CA VAL A 338 11.66 9.57 2.58
C VAL A 338 13.01 9.49 3.25
N ARG A 339 13.51 8.26 3.55
CA ARG A 339 14.87 8.04 4.10
C ARG A 339 15.93 8.68 3.21
N ASP A 340 15.91 8.35 1.93
CA ASP A 340 16.92 8.79 0.96
C ASP A 340 16.85 10.30 0.75
N GLY A 341 15.65 10.87 0.69
CA GLY A 341 15.47 12.31 0.62
C GLY A 341 16.04 13.05 1.85
N VAL A 342 15.91 12.46 3.05
CA VAL A 342 16.54 13.02 4.26
C VAL A 342 18.06 12.90 4.19
N LEU A 343 18.60 11.73 3.82
CA LEU A 343 20.05 11.50 3.72
C LEU A 343 20.69 12.41 2.67
N ASN A 344 20.05 12.58 1.52
CA ASN A 344 20.53 13.49 0.47
C ASN A 344 20.56 14.95 0.95
N LYS A 345 19.51 15.41 1.66
CA LYS A 345 19.51 16.76 2.25
C LYS A 345 20.60 16.95 3.31
N VAL A 346 20.87 15.92 4.13
CA VAL A 346 21.94 15.94 5.13
C VAL A 346 23.31 15.98 4.45
N ASN A 347 23.52 15.16 3.43
CA ASN A 347 24.77 15.10 2.67
C ASN A 347 25.05 16.43 1.92
N ALA A 348 24.03 17.02 1.30
CA ALA A 348 24.14 18.29 0.58
C ALA A 348 24.53 19.48 1.50
N LYS A 349 24.09 19.46 2.78
CA LYS A 349 24.49 20.48 3.75
C LYS A 349 25.95 20.37 4.18
N GLY A 350 26.55 19.18 4.09
CA GLY A 350 27.93 18.91 4.41
C GLY A 350 28.37 19.29 5.83
N GLY A 351 29.69 19.33 6.06
CA GLY A 351 30.33 19.87 7.26
C GLY A 351 29.75 19.40 8.59
N LEU A 352 29.58 20.35 9.52
CA LEU A 352 29.13 20.10 10.89
C LEU A 352 27.73 19.49 10.95
N ALA A 353 26.80 19.86 10.04
CA ALA A 353 25.45 19.36 10.05
C ALA A 353 25.39 17.86 9.74
N LYS A 354 26.20 17.39 8.79
CA LYS A 354 26.36 15.98 8.46
C LYS A 354 26.96 15.19 9.64
N LEU A 355 28.01 15.71 10.25
CA LEU A 355 28.68 15.10 11.41
C LEU A 355 27.71 14.96 12.59
N LEU A 356 26.97 16.02 12.93
CA LEU A 356 26.00 16.02 14.03
C LEU A 356 24.85 15.03 13.76
N PHE A 357 24.36 14.95 12.53
CA PHE A 357 23.33 13.98 12.17
C PHE A 357 23.81 12.54 12.37
N HIS A 358 24.99 12.20 11.83
CA HIS A 358 25.55 10.85 11.98
C HIS A 358 25.83 10.50 13.44
N LEU A 359 26.36 11.43 14.22
CA LEU A 359 26.59 11.23 15.64
C LEU A 359 25.26 10.98 16.38
N ALA A 360 24.26 11.83 16.17
CA ALA A 360 22.93 11.68 16.78
C ALA A 360 22.28 10.34 16.41
N TYR A 361 22.33 9.95 15.13
CA TYR A 361 21.79 8.70 14.65
C TYR A 361 22.49 7.49 15.28
N THR A 362 23.83 7.46 15.25
CA THR A 362 24.63 6.35 15.83
C THR A 362 24.39 6.20 17.32
N ARG A 363 24.34 7.30 18.07
CA ARG A 363 24.05 7.29 19.51
C ARG A 363 22.64 6.73 19.80
N ARG A 364 21.63 7.14 19.02
CA ARG A 364 20.26 6.63 19.16
C ARG A 364 20.14 5.16 18.73
N LEU A 365 20.83 4.75 17.69
CA LEU A 365 20.88 3.36 17.24
C LEU A 365 21.51 2.46 18.30
N SER A 366 22.61 2.88 18.91
CA SER A 366 23.25 2.16 20.02
C SER A 366 22.30 1.99 21.21
N ALA A 367 21.53 3.05 21.55
CA ALA A 367 20.55 2.98 22.63
C ALA A 367 19.42 1.98 22.33
N VAL A 368 18.93 1.94 21.07
CA VAL A 368 17.91 0.95 20.63
C VAL A 368 18.46 -0.48 20.70
N ASN A 369 19.76 -0.65 20.43
CA ASN A 369 20.43 -1.97 20.51
C ASN A 369 20.84 -2.36 21.95
N GLY A 370 20.34 -1.64 22.97
CA GLY A 370 20.55 -1.98 24.39
C GLY A 370 21.77 -1.34 25.05
N SER A 371 22.49 -0.44 24.35
CA SER A 371 23.57 0.32 24.97
C SER A 371 23.03 1.36 25.95
N TRP A 372 23.66 1.43 27.13
CA TRP A 372 23.35 2.46 28.14
C TRP A 372 23.68 3.88 27.65
N PHE A 373 24.71 4.02 26.83
CA PHE A 373 25.09 5.28 26.20
C PHE A 373 24.09 5.67 25.11
N GLY A 374 23.53 6.88 25.19
CA GLY A 374 22.52 7.39 24.25
C GLY A 374 21.06 7.10 24.66
N ALA A 375 20.83 6.30 25.72
CA ALA A 375 19.51 6.04 26.28
C ALA A 375 19.03 7.12 27.25
N TRP A 376 19.89 8.01 27.71
CA TRP A 376 19.57 9.06 28.69
C TRP A 376 18.49 10.01 28.14
N GLY A 377 17.50 10.28 28.96
CA GLY A 377 16.38 11.12 28.59
C GLY A 377 16.77 12.52 28.11
N LEU A 378 17.77 13.14 28.79
CA LEU A 378 18.30 14.45 28.42
C LEU A 378 19.01 14.41 27.05
N GLU A 379 19.88 13.40 26.82
CA GLU A 379 20.54 13.23 25.52
C GLU A 379 19.53 13.02 24.39
N LYS A 380 18.54 12.16 24.63
CA LYS A 380 17.43 11.95 23.70
C LYS A 380 16.68 13.25 23.38
N PHE A 381 16.42 14.07 24.37
CA PHE A 381 15.75 15.37 24.23
C PHE A 381 16.60 16.34 23.37
N LEU A 382 17.90 16.44 23.66
CA LEU A 382 18.82 17.30 22.92
C LEU A 382 18.93 16.90 21.44
N TRP A 383 19.12 15.61 21.12
CA TRP A 383 19.15 15.14 19.73
C TRP A 383 17.82 15.34 19.00
N ASN A 384 16.71 15.17 19.70
CA ASN A 384 15.40 15.45 19.16
C ASN A 384 15.20 16.93 18.81
N LEU A 385 15.68 17.83 19.64
CA LEU A 385 15.57 19.28 19.44
C LEU A 385 16.52 19.80 18.36
N LEU A 386 17.79 19.41 18.42
CA LEU A 386 18.85 19.98 17.60
C LEU A 386 18.90 19.37 16.18
N VAL A 387 18.60 18.06 16.06
CA VAL A 387 18.78 17.31 14.82
C VAL A 387 17.44 16.82 14.27
N PHE A 388 16.71 15.97 15.02
CA PHE A 388 15.58 15.23 14.46
C PHE A 388 14.32 16.07 14.27
N ARG A 389 14.14 17.20 14.97
CA ARG A 389 13.02 18.12 14.71
C ARG A 389 12.95 18.58 13.25
N LYS A 390 14.12 18.86 12.64
CA LYS A 390 14.20 19.26 11.22
C LYS A 390 13.88 18.11 10.26
N VAL A 391 14.21 16.87 10.66
CA VAL A 391 13.89 15.68 9.87
C VAL A 391 12.37 15.41 9.93
N ARG A 392 11.78 15.48 11.13
CA ARG A 392 10.34 15.27 11.32
C ARG A 392 9.49 16.25 10.51
N ALA A 393 9.95 17.48 10.35
CA ALA A 393 9.26 18.51 9.58
C ALA A 393 9.02 18.09 8.11
N VAL A 394 9.81 17.17 7.55
CA VAL A 394 9.62 16.64 6.18
C VAL A 394 8.24 15.97 6.00
N LEU A 395 7.71 15.39 7.08
CA LEU A 395 6.38 14.79 7.13
C LEU A 395 5.45 15.54 8.12
N GLY A 396 5.55 16.87 8.19
CA GLY A 396 4.68 17.71 8.99
C GLY A 396 5.01 17.81 10.49
N GLY A 397 5.96 17.02 11.01
CA GLY A 397 6.48 17.14 12.38
C GLY A 397 5.64 16.53 13.50
N HIS A 398 4.44 16.05 13.22
CA HIS A 398 3.46 15.58 14.21
C HIS A 398 3.15 14.08 14.17
N LEU A 399 3.82 13.33 13.29
CA LEU A 399 3.63 11.89 13.19
C LEU A 399 3.93 11.20 14.52
N ARG A 400 2.99 10.39 14.99
CA ARG A 400 3.11 9.56 16.20
C ARG A 400 3.06 8.06 15.90
N PHE A 401 2.52 7.68 14.75
CA PHE A 401 2.43 6.30 14.31
C PHE A 401 2.43 6.19 12.78
N ILE A 402 3.15 5.21 12.26
CA ILE A 402 3.17 4.87 10.84
C ILE A 402 2.78 3.41 10.70
N LEU A 403 1.83 3.13 9.81
CA LEU A 403 1.34 1.82 9.44
C LEU A 403 2.02 1.43 8.13
N SER A 404 2.77 0.34 8.12
CA SER A 404 3.44 -0.12 6.89
C SER A 404 3.00 -1.53 6.53
N GLY A 405 2.70 -1.73 5.25
CA GLY A 405 2.28 -3.02 4.72
C GLY A 405 2.36 -3.09 3.21
N GLY A 406 1.96 -4.24 2.68
CA GLY A 406 1.84 -4.45 1.26
C GLY A 406 3.11 -4.92 0.54
N ALA A 407 4.30 -4.72 1.11
CA ALA A 407 5.58 -5.23 0.62
C ALA A 407 6.56 -5.41 1.77
N PRO A 408 7.67 -6.15 1.61
CA PRO A 408 8.72 -6.25 2.62
C PRO A 408 9.35 -4.88 2.93
N LEU A 409 9.52 -4.57 4.21
CA LEU A 409 10.22 -3.37 4.68
C LEU A 409 11.61 -3.74 5.20
N SER A 410 12.66 -3.09 4.68
CA SER A 410 14.01 -3.33 5.16
C SER A 410 14.16 -2.91 6.63
N GLY A 411 14.91 -3.71 7.41
CA GLY A 411 15.16 -3.40 8.81
C GLY A 411 15.89 -2.06 9.00
N ASP A 412 16.75 -1.68 8.09
CA ASP A 412 17.50 -0.43 8.13
C ASP A 412 16.57 0.78 7.92
N THR A 413 15.66 0.72 6.95
CA THR A 413 14.65 1.75 6.75
C THR A 413 13.72 1.87 7.95
N GLN A 414 13.24 0.75 8.50
CA GLN A 414 12.42 0.76 9.70
C GLN A 414 13.13 1.43 10.88
N ARG A 415 14.39 1.05 11.16
CA ARG A 415 15.20 1.65 12.23
C ARG A 415 15.45 3.13 11.99
N PHE A 416 15.76 3.50 10.76
CA PHE A 416 15.98 4.90 10.39
C PHE A 416 14.73 5.75 10.69
N ILE A 417 13.57 5.32 10.24
CA ILE A 417 12.31 6.04 10.46
C ILE A 417 11.97 6.10 11.95
N ASN A 418 12.05 4.98 12.68
CA ASN A 418 11.76 4.94 14.11
C ASN A 418 12.67 5.91 14.91
N ILE A 419 13.93 6.03 14.53
CA ILE A 419 14.91 6.91 15.21
C ILE A 419 14.71 8.36 14.81
N CYS A 420 14.70 8.65 13.51
CA CYS A 420 14.73 10.03 13.00
C CYS A 420 13.39 10.74 13.13
N PHE A 421 12.28 10.02 12.88
CA PHE A 421 10.93 10.58 13.05
C PHE A 421 10.38 10.40 14.46
N GLY A 422 10.93 9.45 15.22
CA GLY A 422 10.47 9.16 16.59
C GLY A 422 9.08 8.52 16.64
N SER A 423 8.61 8.03 15.50
CA SER A 423 7.30 7.40 15.33
C SER A 423 7.52 5.91 15.10
N PRO A 424 6.94 5.03 15.93
CA PRO A 424 7.03 3.61 15.69
C PRO A 424 6.32 3.24 14.38
N ILE A 425 6.93 2.34 13.63
CA ILE A 425 6.30 1.72 12.48
C ILE A 425 5.68 0.40 12.94
N GLY A 426 4.36 0.29 12.83
CA GLY A 426 3.66 -0.99 12.88
C GLY A 426 3.69 -1.65 11.51
N GLN A 427 4.40 -2.77 11.38
CA GLN A 427 4.32 -3.58 10.17
C GLN A 427 3.07 -4.47 10.22
N GLY A 428 2.31 -4.50 9.13
CA GLY A 428 1.17 -5.38 8.94
C GLY A 428 1.37 -6.30 7.73
N TYR A 429 0.85 -7.51 7.85
CA TYR A 429 0.77 -8.46 6.75
C TYR A 429 -0.68 -8.90 6.55
N GLY A 430 -1.09 -8.89 5.33
CA GLY A 430 -2.40 -9.33 4.86
C GLY A 430 -2.53 -9.14 3.35
N LEU A 431 -3.56 -9.70 2.80
CA LEU A 431 -3.85 -9.69 1.37
C LEU A 431 -5.23 -9.08 1.13
N THR A 432 -5.58 -8.86 -0.12
CA THR A 432 -6.93 -8.44 -0.50
C THR A 432 -7.97 -9.46 -0.02
N GLU A 433 -7.62 -10.73 -0.12
CA GLU A 433 -8.42 -11.89 0.28
C GLU A 433 -8.65 -12.01 1.81
N THR A 434 -7.93 -11.24 2.60
CA THR A 434 -8.09 -11.16 4.07
C THR A 434 -8.42 -9.74 4.55
N CYS A 435 -8.94 -8.88 3.65
CA CYS A 435 -9.25 -7.47 3.94
C CYS A 435 -8.07 -6.68 4.53
N ALA A 436 -6.84 -6.88 4.03
CA ALA A 436 -5.58 -6.36 4.55
C ALA A 436 -5.20 -6.90 5.95
N GLY A 437 -6.03 -7.73 6.56
CA GLY A 437 -5.85 -8.24 7.92
C GLY A 437 -5.28 -9.66 7.94
N GLY A 438 -4.20 -9.86 8.67
CA GLY A 438 -3.61 -11.16 9.00
C GLY A 438 -2.83 -11.00 10.30
N THR A 439 -1.72 -10.26 10.25
CA THR A 439 -0.90 -9.93 11.43
C THR A 439 -0.60 -8.44 11.49
N PHE A 440 -0.22 -7.96 12.67
CA PHE A 440 0.18 -6.57 12.87
C PHE A 440 1.10 -6.43 14.07
N SER A 441 2.17 -5.62 13.94
CA SER A 441 3.09 -5.31 15.03
C SER A 441 2.42 -4.43 16.08
N GLU A 442 2.47 -4.82 17.34
CA GLU A 442 2.00 -3.98 18.44
C GLU A 442 2.84 -2.70 18.55
N PHE A 443 2.23 -1.64 19.09
CA PHE A 443 2.85 -0.31 19.21
C PHE A 443 4.19 -0.31 19.96
N ASP A 444 4.36 -1.20 20.93
CA ASP A 444 5.57 -1.36 21.74
C ASP A 444 6.60 -2.35 21.13
N ASP A 445 6.28 -2.94 19.97
CA ASP A 445 7.20 -3.82 19.26
C ASP A 445 8.09 -3.03 18.30
N THR A 446 9.33 -2.82 18.69
CA THR A 446 10.35 -2.14 17.86
C THR A 446 11.27 -3.10 17.11
N SER A 447 10.95 -4.41 17.12
CA SER A 447 11.71 -5.43 16.39
C SER A 447 11.59 -5.19 14.88
N VAL A 448 12.63 -5.57 14.15
CA VAL A 448 12.67 -5.46 12.69
C VAL A 448 12.58 -6.83 12.03
N GLY A 449 12.16 -6.88 10.77
CA GLY A 449 12.12 -8.11 9.97
C GLY A 449 10.92 -9.02 10.26
N ARG A 450 9.94 -8.56 11.05
CA ARG A 450 8.73 -9.33 11.35
C ARG A 450 7.47 -8.47 11.28
N VAL A 451 6.34 -9.11 11.05
CA VAL A 451 5.05 -8.46 10.77
C VAL A 451 4.05 -8.59 11.93
N GLY A 452 4.54 -8.88 13.13
CA GLY A 452 3.77 -8.94 14.36
C GLY A 452 2.97 -10.22 14.57
N ALA A 453 2.16 -10.22 15.62
CA ALA A 453 1.26 -11.32 15.93
C ALA A 453 -0.04 -11.23 15.13
N PRO A 454 -0.85 -12.32 15.07
CA PRO A 454 -2.15 -12.28 14.42
C PRO A 454 -3.01 -11.12 14.93
N LEU A 455 -3.72 -10.47 14.01
CA LEU A 455 -4.74 -9.50 14.37
C LEU A 455 -5.84 -10.16 15.21
N PRO A 456 -6.50 -9.43 16.11
CA PRO A 456 -7.59 -10.00 16.91
C PRO A 456 -8.76 -10.60 16.13
N CYS A 457 -8.92 -10.28 14.84
CA CYS A 457 -9.89 -10.89 13.95
C CYS A 457 -9.36 -12.13 13.22
N SER A 458 -8.09 -12.50 13.41
CA SER A 458 -7.43 -13.53 12.59
C SER A 458 -6.84 -14.65 13.43
N PHE A 459 -6.88 -15.84 12.89
CA PHE A 459 -6.02 -16.96 13.22
C PHE A 459 -4.99 -17.15 12.11
N VAL A 460 -3.77 -17.53 12.47
CA VAL A 460 -2.72 -17.83 11.49
C VAL A 460 -2.10 -19.19 11.83
N LYS A 461 -2.00 -20.06 10.83
CA LYS A 461 -1.30 -21.34 10.94
C LYS A 461 -0.25 -21.49 9.83
N LEU A 462 0.73 -22.37 10.03
CA LEU A 462 1.73 -22.71 9.06
C LEU A 462 1.50 -24.17 8.61
N ILE A 463 1.37 -24.35 7.29
CA ILE A 463 1.21 -25.67 6.67
C ILE A 463 2.54 -26.07 6.06
N ASP A 464 2.91 -27.34 6.22
CA ASP A 464 4.14 -27.89 5.66
C ASP A 464 4.21 -27.71 4.14
N TRP A 465 5.39 -27.32 3.68
CA TRP A 465 5.74 -27.30 2.26
C TRP A 465 7.05 -28.08 2.06
N PRO A 466 6.95 -29.44 1.97
CA PRO A 466 8.11 -30.33 1.91
C PRO A 466 9.02 -30.09 0.70
N GLU A 467 8.43 -29.74 -0.46
CA GLU A 467 9.18 -29.49 -1.69
C GLU A 467 10.15 -28.30 -1.54
N GLY A 468 9.78 -27.31 -0.73
CA GLY A 468 10.61 -26.15 -0.40
C GLY A 468 11.49 -26.37 0.84
N GLY A 469 11.30 -27.47 1.58
CA GLY A 469 12.01 -27.73 2.84
C GLY A 469 11.57 -26.85 4.00
N TYR A 470 10.28 -26.44 4.02
CA TYR A 470 9.70 -25.62 5.10
C TYR A 470 8.64 -26.44 5.85
N LEU A 471 8.93 -26.77 7.10
CA LEU A 471 8.10 -27.63 7.92
C LEU A 471 7.70 -26.95 9.25
N ASN A 472 6.49 -27.21 9.73
CA ASN A 472 6.03 -26.70 11.03
C ASN A 472 6.76 -27.34 12.22
N THR A 473 7.49 -28.41 11.98
CA THR A 473 8.38 -29.08 12.96
C THR A 473 9.80 -28.52 12.99
N ASP A 474 10.11 -27.55 12.13
CA ASP A 474 11.45 -26.96 12.08
C ASP A 474 11.84 -26.27 13.39
N THR A 475 13.11 -26.41 13.74
CA THR A 475 13.71 -25.78 14.91
C THR A 475 14.82 -24.81 14.48
N PRO A 476 15.02 -23.67 15.15
CA PRO A 476 14.37 -23.21 16.39
C PRO A 476 12.97 -22.61 16.21
N MET A 477 12.48 -22.46 15.00
CA MET A 477 11.18 -21.83 14.70
C MET A 477 10.41 -22.64 13.66
N PRO A 478 9.11 -22.91 13.87
CA PRO A 478 8.27 -23.56 12.87
C PRO A 478 8.17 -22.69 11.60
N ARG A 479 8.23 -23.35 10.43
CA ARG A 479 8.14 -22.72 9.11
C ARG A 479 7.08 -23.40 8.25
N GLY A 480 6.56 -22.72 7.26
CA GLY A 480 5.57 -23.29 6.33
C GLY A 480 4.82 -22.25 5.55
N GLU A 481 3.85 -22.70 4.76
CA GLU A 481 2.91 -21.81 4.09
C GLU A 481 1.96 -21.18 5.08
N ILE A 482 1.83 -19.86 4.99
CA ILE A 482 0.94 -19.07 5.85
C ILE A 482 -0.50 -19.29 5.40
N VAL A 483 -1.35 -19.66 6.34
CA VAL A 483 -2.79 -19.81 6.11
C VAL A 483 -3.54 -18.99 7.16
N ILE A 484 -4.44 -18.11 6.69
CA ILE A 484 -5.18 -17.17 7.54
C ILE A 484 -6.64 -17.59 7.62
N GLY A 485 -7.19 -17.65 8.83
CA GLY A 485 -8.60 -17.91 9.10
C GLY A 485 -9.23 -16.81 9.95
N GLY A 486 -10.54 -16.63 9.85
CA GLY A 486 -11.27 -15.68 10.67
C GLY A 486 -12.34 -14.89 9.92
N PRO A 487 -13.07 -14.00 10.63
CA PRO A 487 -14.14 -13.19 10.03
C PRO A 487 -13.66 -12.18 8.98
N ASN A 488 -12.36 -11.90 8.90
CA ASN A 488 -11.74 -11.05 7.89
C ASN A 488 -11.46 -11.76 6.56
N VAL A 489 -11.60 -13.10 6.50
CA VAL A 489 -11.39 -13.87 5.25
C VAL A 489 -12.58 -13.71 4.33
N THR A 490 -12.33 -13.27 3.10
CA THR A 490 -13.35 -12.91 2.10
C THR A 490 -14.09 -14.12 1.52
N LEU A 491 -15.11 -13.87 0.68
CA LEU A 491 -15.95 -14.95 0.15
C LEU A 491 -15.25 -15.78 -0.95
N GLY A 492 -14.23 -15.23 -1.60
CA GLY A 492 -13.55 -15.82 -2.75
C GLY A 492 -13.49 -14.86 -3.93
N TYR A 493 -13.25 -15.41 -5.11
CA TYR A 493 -13.12 -14.66 -6.36
C TYR A 493 -14.44 -14.64 -7.15
N PHE A 494 -14.85 -13.47 -7.61
CA PHE A 494 -16.07 -13.27 -8.37
C PHE A 494 -16.03 -14.06 -9.69
N LYS A 495 -17.08 -14.84 -9.97
CA LYS A 495 -17.19 -15.71 -11.17
C LYS A 495 -15.97 -16.63 -11.41
N ASN A 496 -15.19 -16.95 -10.39
CA ASN A 496 -14.01 -17.81 -10.50
C ASN A 496 -13.96 -18.86 -9.37
N GLU A 497 -14.84 -19.87 -9.48
CA GLU A 497 -14.98 -20.92 -8.48
C GLU A 497 -13.75 -21.83 -8.39
N GLU A 498 -13.05 -22.05 -9.51
CA GLU A 498 -11.86 -22.90 -9.55
C GLU A 498 -10.77 -22.30 -8.66
N LYS A 499 -10.42 -21.03 -8.89
CA LYS A 499 -9.42 -20.33 -8.07
C LYS A 499 -9.88 -20.12 -6.63
N THR A 500 -11.19 -19.98 -6.41
CA THR A 500 -11.73 -19.93 -5.06
C THR A 500 -11.48 -21.25 -4.33
N ARG A 501 -11.79 -22.39 -4.93
CA ARG A 501 -11.55 -23.73 -4.33
C ARG A 501 -10.07 -24.04 -4.11
N GLU A 502 -9.18 -23.55 -4.97
CA GLU A 502 -7.75 -23.72 -4.80
C GLU A 502 -7.21 -22.97 -3.57
N SER A 503 -7.69 -21.74 -3.34
CA SER A 503 -7.12 -20.83 -2.36
C SER A 503 -7.90 -20.76 -1.05
N TYR A 504 -9.18 -21.10 -1.05
CA TYR A 504 -10.06 -21.04 0.13
C TYR A 504 -10.56 -22.43 0.51
N LYS A 505 -10.50 -22.73 1.81
CA LYS A 505 -11.06 -23.96 2.38
C LYS A 505 -11.94 -23.60 3.57
N VAL A 506 -13.03 -24.32 3.74
CA VAL A 506 -13.92 -24.19 4.91
C VAL A 506 -13.73 -25.44 5.77
N ASP A 507 -13.46 -25.23 7.06
CA ASP A 507 -13.29 -26.33 7.99
C ASP A 507 -14.65 -26.87 8.49
N GLU A 508 -14.60 -27.95 9.28
CA GLU A 508 -15.79 -28.61 9.86
C GLU A 508 -16.60 -27.67 10.79
N LYS A 509 -15.96 -26.62 11.34
CA LYS A 509 -16.60 -25.62 12.19
C LYS A 509 -17.19 -24.45 11.40
N GLY A 510 -17.10 -24.48 10.06
CA GLY A 510 -17.57 -23.44 9.16
C GLY A 510 -16.63 -22.22 9.04
N MET A 511 -15.44 -22.27 9.62
CA MET A 511 -14.45 -21.21 9.47
C MET A 511 -13.78 -21.29 8.10
N ARG A 512 -13.68 -20.14 7.42
CA ARG A 512 -12.98 -20.02 6.13
C ARG A 512 -11.51 -19.73 6.37
N TRP A 513 -10.66 -20.50 5.67
CA TRP A 513 -9.22 -20.41 5.67
C TRP A 513 -8.71 -20.04 4.28
N PHE A 514 -7.85 -19.04 4.20
CA PHE A 514 -7.21 -18.60 2.97
C PHE A 514 -5.74 -19.06 2.93
N TYR A 515 -5.38 -19.80 1.90
CA TYR A 515 -4.02 -20.27 1.60
C TYR A 515 -3.30 -19.20 0.80
N THR A 516 -2.33 -18.54 1.43
CA THR A 516 -1.77 -17.29 0.90
C THR A 516 -0.76 -17.50 -0.22
N GLY A 517 -0.13 -18.67 -0.29
CA GLY A 517 1.02 -18.92 -1.13
C GLY A 517 2.30 -18.20 -0.66
N ASP A 518 2.28 -17.59 0.52
CA ASP A 518 3.44 -16.97 1.16
C ASP A 518 4.02 -17.92 2.21
N ILE A 519 5.33 -17.96 2.35
CA ILE A 519 6.05 -18.77 3.32
C ILE A 519 6.46 -17.88 4.50
N GLY A 520 6.28 -18.38 5.71
CA GLY A 520 6.63 -17.66 6.92
C GLY A 520 7.18 -18.55 8.02
N ARG A 521 7.56 -17.92 9.13
CA ARG A 521 7.96 -18.58 10.38
C ARG A 521 7.41 -17.84 11.60
N PHE A 522 7.12 -18.58 12.67
CA PHE A 522 6.76 -17.99 13.95
C PHE A 522 7.96 -17.86 14.88
N HIS A 523 8.13 -16.68 15.46
CA HIS A 523 9.02 -16.45 16.59
C HIS A 523 8.42 -17.00 17.89
N GLY A 524 9.25 -17.24 18.90
CA GLY A 524 8.82 -17.80 20.18
C GLY A 524 7.80 -16.98 20.96
N ASP A 525 7.63 -15.68 20.62
CA ASP A 525 6.62 -14.79 21.19
C ASP A 525 5.29 -14.78 20.40
N GLY A 526 5.19 -15.60 19.34
CA GLY A 526 4.02 -15.72 18.49
C GLY A 526 3.90 -14.66 17.38
N CYS A 527 4.96 -13.89 17.14
CA CYS A 527 5.03 -12.98 15.99
C CYS A 527 5.44 -13.72 14.72
N LEU A 528 4.82 -13.33 13.60
CA LEU A 528 5.09 -13.88 12.28
C LEU A 528 6.22 -13.09 11.59
N GLU A 529 7.05 -13.79 10.86
CA GLU A 529 8.01 -13.26 9.89
C GLU A 529 7.71 -13.87 8.52
N ILE A 530 7.67 -13.05 7.49
CA ILE A 530 7.49 -13.49 6.11
C ILE A 530 8.85 -13.83 5.55
N ILE A 531 8.99 -15.02 4.94
CA ILE A 531 10.23 -15.46 4.29
C ILE A 531 10.20 -15.03 2.83
N ASP A 532 9.20 -15.50 2.05
CA ASP A 532 8.91 -15.07 0.68
C ASP A 532 7.63 -15.76 0.16
N ARG A 533 7.30 -15.51 -1.11
CA ARG A 533 6.25 -16.25 -1.82
C ARG A 533 6.76 -17.58 -2.33
N LYS A 534 5.95 -18.61 -2.29
CA LYS A 534 6.27 -19.93 -2.86
C LYS A 534 6.84 -19.84 -4.28
N LYS A 535 6.20 -19.03 -5.14
CA LYS A 535 6.59 -18.83 -6.54
C LYS A 535 7.83 -17.95 -6.74
N ASP A 536 8.21 -17.16 -5.73
CA ASP A 536 9.37 -16.27 -5.74
C ASP A 536 10.57 -16.90 -4.99
N ILE A 537 10.42 -18.13 -4.52
CA ILE A 537 11.51 -18.97 -4.01
C ILE A 537 11.94 -19.90 -5.13
N VAL A 538 13.14 -19.67 -5.65
CA VAL A 538 13.68 -20.44 -6.80
C VAL A 538 14.80 -21.35 -6.34
N LYS A 539 14.71 -22.63 -6.70
CA LYS A 539 15.78 -23.62 -6.48
C LYS A 539 16.79 -23.49 -7.60
N LEU A 540 18.03 -23.16 -7.27
CA LEU A 540 19.13 -23.10 -8.22
C LEU A 540 19.61 -24.51 -8.63
N GLN A 541 20.43 -24.58 -9.67
CA GLN A 541 20.97 -25.81 -10.23
C GLN A 541 21.65 -26.72 -9.20
N HIS A 542 22.33 -26.14 -8.21
CA HIS A 542 23.05 -26.91 -7.17
C HIS A 542 22.19 -27.21 -5.96
N GLY A 543 20.92 -26.85 -5.96
CA GLY A 543 19.95 -27.20 -4.91
C GLY A 543 19.69 -26.13 -3.87
N GLU A 544 20.40 -24.99 -3.89
CA GLU A 544 20.13 -23.85 -3.01
C GLU A 544 18.85 -23.16 -3.40
N TYR A 545 18.14 -22.63 -2.38
CA TYR A 545 16.92 -21.86 -2.58
C TYR A 545 17.20 -20.37 -2.40
N VAL A 546 16.87 -19.58 -3.43
CA VAL A 546 16.97 -18.12 -3.41
C VAL A 546 15.58 -17.53 -3.22
N SER A 547 15.41 -16.75 -2.16
CA SER A 547 14.22 -15.93 -1.90
C SER A 547 14.41 -14.58 -2.59
N LEU A 548 13.75 -14.39 -3.73
CA LEU A 548 13.95 -13.21 -4.58
C LEU A 548 13.58 -11.92 -3.85
N GLY A 549 12.42 -11.90 -3.18
CA GLY A 549 11.93 -10.73 -2.46
C GLY A 549 12.80 -10.33 -1.26
N LYS A 550 13.34 -11.31 -0.52
CA LYS A 550 14.29 -11.07 0.58
C LYS A 550 15.55 -10.38 0.07
N VAL A 551 16.12 -10.88 -1.01
CA VAL A 551 17.35 -10.34 -1.60
C VAL A 551 17.11 -8.93 -2.14
N GLU A 552 16.04 -8.71 -2.87
CA GLU A 552 15.67 -7.37 -3.38
C GLU A 552 15.48 -6.35 -2.26
N ALA A 553 14.77 -6.72 -1.19
CA ALA A 553 14.60 -5.84 -0.03
C ALA A 553 15.93 -5.48 0.63
N ALA A 554 16.89 -6.41 0.65
CA ALA A 554 18.23 -6.16 1.18
C ALA A 554 19.07 -5.25 0.27
N LEU A 555 18.92 -5.37 -1.05
CA LEU A 555 19.71 -4.64 -2.03
C LEU A 555 19.09 -3.26 -2.40
N SER A 556 17.81 -3.07 -2.18
CA SER A 556 17.11 -1.79 -2.44
C SER A 556 17.61 -0.62 -1.57
N VAL A 557 18.39 -0.90 -0.53
CA VAL A 557 19.02 0.14 0.30
C VAL A 557 20.27 0.76 -0.33
N CYS A 558 20.75 0.19 -1.44
CA CYS A 558 21.91 0.70 -2.18
C CYS A 558 21.59 2.09 -2.76
N PRO A 559 22.42 3.11 -2.55
CA PRO A 559 22.14 4.49 -2.97
C PRO A 559 22.06 4.68 -4.50
N TYR A 560 22.55 3.72 -5.28
CA TYR A 560 22.46 3.74 -6.74
C TYR A 560 21.20 3.07 -7.30
N VAL A 561 20.30 2.57 -6.43
CA VAL A 561 19.14 1.77 -6.82
C VAL A 561 17.84 2.51 -6.54
N ASP A 562 17.06 2.78 -7.57
CA ASP A 562 15.67 3.24 -7.46
C ASP A 562 14.70 2.06 -7.44
N ASN A 563 14.97 1.00 -8.22
CA ASN A 563 14.26 -0.27 -8.22
C ASN A 563 15.22 -1.42 -8.58
N ILE A 564 14.93 -2.62 -8.09
CA ILE A 564 15.71 -3.82 -8.42
C ILE A 564 14.77 -5.02 -8.57
N MET A 565 14.97 -5.83 -9.62
CA MET A 565 14.33 -7.13 -9.77
C MET A 565 15.41 -8.20 -9.89
N LEU A 566 15.42 -9.12 -8.94
CA LEU A 566 16.27 -10.31 -8.99
C LEU A 566 15.64 -11.37 -9.89
N HIS A 567 16.45 -11.99 -10.72
CA HIS A 567 16.06 -13.13 -11.52
C HIS A 567 16.95 -14.33 -11.21
N ALA A 568 16.32 -15.48 -10.97
CA ALA A 568 16.95 -16.76 -10.78
C ALA A 568 16.30 -17.80 -11.69
N ASP A 569 17.09 -18.74 -12.16
CA ASP A 569 16.69 -19.79 -13.06
C ASP A 569 17.18 -21.15 -12.53
N PRO A 570 16.33 -22.21 -12.49
CA PRO A 570 16.74 -23.54 -12.01
C PRO A 570 17.88 -24.20 -12.79
N PHE A 571 18.17 -23.73 -14.00
CA PHE A 571 19.24 -24.25 -14.86
C PHE A 571 20.59 -23.58 -14.60
N HIS A 572 20.64 -22.54 -13.76
CA HIS A 572 21.85 -21.78 -13.44
C HIS A 572 22.20 -21.86 -11.96
N SER A 573 23.49 -21.73 -11.64
CA SER A 573 24.02 -21.78 -10.26
C SER A 573 24.10 -20.42 -9.59
N TYR A 574 23.63 -19.35 -10.23
CA TYR A 574 23.67 -17.98 -9.74
C TYR A 574 22.43 -17.20 -10.20
N CYS A 575 22.16 -16.11 -9.50
CA CYS A 575 21.11 -15.16 -9.88
C CYS A 575 21.71 -13.91 -10.54
N VAL A 576 20.88 -13.19 -11.29
CA VAL A 576 21.20 -11.93 -11.96
C VAL A 576 20.17 -10.87 -11.57
N ALA A 577 20.44 -9.58 -11.82
CA ALA A 577 19.48 -8.53 -11.49
C ALA A 577 19.35 -7.47 -12.59
N LEU A 578 18.10 -6.99 -12.76
CA LEU A 578 17.78 -5.74 -13.44
C LEU A 578 17.70 -4.63 -12.40
N VAL A 579 18.45 -3.56 -12.60
CA VAL A 579 18.57 -2.45 -11.65
C VAL A 579 18.18 -1.15 -12.35
N VAL A 580 17.08 -0.54 -11.90
CA VAL A 580 16.75 0.84 -12.29
C VAL A 580 17.68 1.76 -11.51
N ALA A 581 18.55 2.45 -12.22
CA ALA A 581 19.59 3.27 -11.63
C ALA A 581 19.04 4.61 -11.10
N SER A 582 19.48 5.01 -9.90
CA SER A 582 19.19 6.33 -9.34
C SER A 582 20.00 7.40 -10.08
N ARG A 583 19.29 8.16 -10.94
CA ARG A 583 19.90 9.16 -11.82
C ARG A 583 20.76 10.17 -11.06
N VAL A 584 20.19 10.75 -10.00
CA VAL A 584 20.86 11.82 -9.24
C VAL A 584 22.18 11.32 -8.64
N THR A 585 22.13 10.18 -7.97
CA THR A 585 23.30 9.62 -7.27
C THR A 585 24.38 9.15 -8.25
N LEU A 586 23.95 8.58 -9.38
CA LEU A 586 24.87 8.03 -10.36
C LEU A 586 25.54 9.14 -11.19
N GLU A 587 24.81 10.21 -11.56
CA GLU A 587 25.37 11.39 -12.22
C GLU A 587 26.35 12.13 -11.31
N GLU A 588 26.06 12.25 -10.00
CA GLU A 588 27.00 12.84 -9.02
C GLU A 588 28.29 12.01 -8.87
N TRP A 589 28.18 10.68 -8.90
CA TRP A 589 29.34 9.80 -8.86
C TRP A 589 30.17 9.94 -10.15
N ALA A 590 29.53 9.88 -11.32
CA ALA A 590 30.19 10.01 -12.62
C ALA A 590 30.94 11.34 -12.75
N ALA A 591 30.33 12.44 -12.29
CA ALA A 591 30.99 13.76 -12.28
C ALA A 591 32.26 13.77 -11.40
N LYS A 592 32.25 13.08 -10.26
CA LYS A 592 33.42 12.96 -9.38
C LYS A 592 34.55 12.09 -9.97
N GLN A 593 34.17 11.12 -10.82
CA GLN A 593 35.12 10.24 -11.51
C GLN A 593 35.52 10.76 -12.90
N GLU A 594 35.06 11.96 -13.27
CA GLU A 594 35.30 12.58 -14.57
C GLU A 594 34.87 11.70 -15.77
N ILE A 595 33.82 10.89 -15.57
CA ILE A 595 33.28 10.01 -16.63
C ILE A 595 32.45 10.84 -17.59
N THR A 596 32.84 10.85 -18.86
CA THR A 596 32.10 11.50 -19.94
C THR A 596 31.02 10.58 -20.47
N CYS A 597 29.81 11.11 -20.61
CA CYS A 597 28.66 10.39 -21.20
C CYS A 597 27.81 11.36 -22.05
N THR A 598 27.13 10.81 -23.04
CA THR A 598 26.23 11.60 -23.91
C THR A 598 24.90 11.86 -23.23
N ASP A 599 24.39 10.86 -22.54
CA ASP A 599 23.14 10.92 -21.76
C ASP A 599 23.18 9.88 -20.61
N PHE A 600 22.06 9.77 -19.87
CA PHE A 600 21.98 8.85 -18.75
C PHE A 600 21.94 7.37 -19.16
N ALA A 601 21.40 7.06 -20.35
CA ALA A 601 21.40 5.69 -20.84
C ALA A 601 22.81 5.24 -21.23
N ASP A 602 23.60 6.13 -21.86
CA ASP A 602 25.02 5.90 -22.14
C ASP A 602 25.82 5.71 -20.82
N LEU A 603 25.54 6.51 -19.79
CA LEU A 603 26.17 6.33 -18.47
C LEU A 603 25.85 4.95 -17.87
N CYS A 604 24.62 4.49 -17.95
CA CYS A 604 24.20 3.18 -17.45
C CYS A 604 24.89 2.01 -18.20
N SER A 605 25.20 2.18 -19.49
CA SER A 605 25.83 1.14 -20.31
C SER A 605 27.35 0.99 -20.12
N LYS A 606 27.99 1.94 -19.43
CA LYS A 606 29.44 1.92 -19.23
C LYS A 606 29.89 0.85 -18.25
N ALA A 607 30.94 0.12 -18.62
CA ALA A 607 31.49 -0.96 -17.79
C ALA A 607 31.95 -0.48 -16.39
N GLU A 608 32.52 0.73 -16.30
CA GLU A 608 32.91 1.34 -15.03
C GLU A 608 31.72 1.60 -14.13
N THR A 609 30.60 2.06 -14.70
CA THR A 609 29.36 2.34 -13.99
C THR A 609 28.74 1.05 -13.47
N ILE A 610 28.63 0.04 -14.31
CA ILE A 610 28.10 -1.29 -13.93
C ILE A 610 28.96 -1.87 -12.81
N LYS A 611 30.29 -1.79 -12.90
CA LYS A 611 31.21 -2.30 -11.89
C LYS A 611 31.05 -1.57 -10.54
N GLU A 612 30.88 -0.26 -10.54
CA GLU A 612 30.67 0.53 -9.32
C GLU A 612 29.34 0.13 -8.63
N VAL A 613 28.25 0.08 -9.39
CA VAL A 613 26.95 -0.33 -8.85
C VAL A 613 27.00 -1.76 -8.31
N GLN A 614 27.61 -2.69 -9.06
CA GLN A 614 27.80 -4.08 -8.63
C GLN A 614 28.60 -4.16 -7.31
N ALA A 615 29.68 -3.42 -7.19
CA ALA A 615 30.49 -3.38 -5.96
C ALA A 615 29.69 -2.83 -4.77
N SER A 616 28.87 -1.81 -5.01
CA SER A 616 27.98 -1.25 -3.98
C SER A 616 26.91 -2.25 -3.55
N LEU A 617 26.28 -2.96 -4.49
CA LEU A 617 25.31 -4.03 -4.19
C LEU A 617 25.94 -5.15 -3.35
N VAL A 618 27.16 -5.60 -3.71
CA VAL A 618 27.89 -6.63 -2.93
C VAL A 618 28.17 -6.15 -1.51
N LYS A 619 28.47 -4.87 -1.33
CA LYS A 619 28.69 -4.28 0.01
C LYS A 619 27.41 -4.33 0.85
N GLU A 620 26.28 -3.95 0.28
CA GLU A 620 24.99 -4.00 0.99
C GLU A 620 24.55 -5.46 1.26
N ALA A 621 24.75 -6.38 0.30
CA ALA A 621 24.51 -7.81 0.48
C ALA A 621 25.29 -8.38 1.67
N LYS A 622 26.58 -8.05 1.80
CA LYS A 622 27.42 -8.47 2.96
C LYS A 622 26.92 -7.89 4.27
N LYS A 623 26.49 -6.64 4.31
CA LYS A 623 25.88 -6.03 5.52
C LYS A 623 24.60 -6.75 5.91
N ALA A 624 23.77 -7.12 4.93
CA ALA A 624 22.53 -7.87 5.13
C ALA A 624 22.78 -9.37 5.43
N ARG A 625 24.03 -9.84 5.42
CA ARG A 625 24.43 -11.24 5.61
C ARG A 625 23.76 -12.19 4.62
N LEU A 626 23.66 -11.77 3.35
CA LEU A 626 23.22 -12.64 2.29
C LEU A 626 24.28 -13.70 1.98
N GLU A 627 23.82 -14.90 1.66
CA GLU A 627 24.69 -15.98 1.21
C GLU A 627 25.28 -15.68 -0.17
N LYS A 628 26.38 -16.30 -0.53
CA LYS A 628 27.09 -16.03 -1.77
C LYS A 628 26.21 -16.26 -3.01
N PHE A 629 25.37 -17.28 -3.00
CA PHE A 629 24.46 -17.63 -4.09
C PHE A 629 23.24 -16.70 -4.18
N GLU A 630 22.93 -15.94 -3.11
CA GLU A 630 21.88 -14.91 -3.09
C GLU A 630 22.35 -13.58 -3.71
N ILE A 631 23.66 -13.38 -3.88
CA ILE A 631 24.21 -12.14 -4.44
C ILE A 631 24.18 -12.20 -5.97
N PRO A 632 23.55 -11.25 -6.68
CA PRO A 632 23.51 -11.28 -8.14
C PRO A 632 24.93 -11.24 -8.73
N ALA A 633 25.25 -12.25 -9.53
CA ALA A 633 26.57 -12.38 -10.17
C ALA A 633 26.81 -11.30 -11.24
N LYS A 634 25.74 -10.91 -11.92
CA LYS A 634 25.73 -9.88 -12.96
C LYS A 634 24.49 -9.02 -12.87
N ILE A 635 24.60 -7.78 -13.32
CA ILE A 635 23.52 -6.81 -13.34
C ILE A 635 23.40 -6.10 -14.68
N GLU A 636 22.17 -5.71 -15.02
CA GLU A 636 21.89 -4.75 -16.10
C GLU A 636 21.35 -3.46 -15.48
N LEU A 637 21.90 -2.32 -15.87
CA LEU A 637 21.45 -1.02 -15.42
C LEU A 637 20.45 -0.43 -16.40
N LEU A 638 19.28 -0.06 -15.89
CA LEU A 638 18.19 0.55 -16.65
C LEU A 638 18.09 2.04 -16.34
N SER A 639 18.00 2.86 -17.38
CA SER A 639 17.90 4.32 -17.26
C SER A 639 16.47 4.82 -17.00
N GLU A 640 15.46 4.05 -17.43
CA GLU A 640 14.06 4.44 -17.34
C GLU A 640 13.41 3.93 -16.05
N PRO A 641 12.71 4.81 -15.31
CA PRO A 641 12.07 4.44 -14.05
C PRO A 641 10.87 3.51 -14.28
N TRP A 642 10.68 2.53 -13.41
CA TRP A 642 9.47 1.72 -13.38
C TRP A 642 8.35 2.45 -12.66
N THR A 643 7.28 2.75 -13.39
CA THR A 643 6.10 3.45 -12.89
C THR A 643 4.83 2.64 -13.13
N PRO A 644 3.72 2.93 -12.43
CA PRO A 644 2.43 2.31 -12.74
C PRO A 644 2.00 2.50 -14.19
N GLU A 645 2.32 3.63 -14.81
CA GLU A 645 2.02 3.96 -16.19
C GLU A 645 2.82 3.11 -17.18
N SER A 646 4.07 2.74 -16.84
CA SER A 646 4.87 1.81 -17.65
C SER A 646 4.33 0.38 -17.63
N GLY A 647 3.41 0.08 -16.71
CA GLY A 647 2.84 -1.25 -16.53
C GLY A 647 3.76 -2.27 -15.82
N LEU A 648 4.98 -1.89 -15.45
CA LEU A 648 5.99 -2.78 -14.84
C LEU A 648 5.82 -2.91 -13.33
N VAL A 649 5.16 -1.94 -12.71
CA VAL A 649 4.79 -2.00 -11.29
C VAL A 649 3.28 -1.77 -11.11
N THR A 650 2.75 -2.18 -9.97
CA THR A 650 1.36 -1.90 -9.61
C THR A 650 1.19 -0.46 -9.11
N ALA A 651 -0.06 0.01 -8.93
CA ALA A 651 -0.34 1.30 -8.29
C ALA A 651 0.24 1.42 -6.87
N ALA A 652 0.42 0.29 -6.19
CA ALA A 652 1.08 0.20 -4.89
C ALA A 652 2.62 0.01 -5.00
N LEU A 653 3.19 0.26 -6.18
CA LEU A 653 4.63 0.16 -6.49
C LEU A 653 5.23 -1.25 -6.29
N LYS A 654 4.43 -2.30 -6.40
CA LYS A 654 4.91 -3.70 -6.37
C LYS A 654 5.36 -4.13 -7.77
N LEU A 655 6.46 -4.87 -7.87
CA LEU A 655 6.96 -5.42 -9.12
C LEU A 655 5.96 -6.41 -9.75
N LYS A 656 5.71 -6.24 -11.04
CA LYS A 656 5.01 -7.23 -11.87
C LYS A 656 6.03 -8.14 -12.55
N ARG A 657 6.63 -9.07 -11.78
CA ARG A 657 7.77 -9.89 -12.21
C ARG A 657 7.61 -10.54 -13.58
N ASP A 658 6.44 -11.13 -13.85
CA ASP A 658 6.21 -11.82 -15.12
C ASP A 658 6.19 -10.86 -16.30
N VAL A 659 5.66 -9.64 -16.09
CA VAL A 659 5.66 -8.58 -17.11
C VAL A 659 7.08 -8.08 -17.34
N ILE A 660 7.85 -7.84 -16.27
CA ILE A 660 9.25 -7.38 -16.35
C ILE A 660 10.10 -8.46 -17.02
N ARG A 661 9.98 -9.74 -16.61
CA ARG A 661 10.72 -10.85 -17.23
C ARG A 661 10.45 -10.95 -18.73
N LYS A 662 9.20 -10.76 -19.14
CA LYS A 662 8.82 -10.79 -20.55
C LYS A 662 9.37 -9.58 -21.31
N ALA A 663 9.27 -8.38 -20.72
CA ALA A 663 9.76 -7.15 -21.35
C ALA A 663 11.28 -7.12 -21.53
N PHE A 664 12.03 -7.69 -20.58
CA PHE A 664 13.50 -7.71 -20.56
C PHE A 664 14.08 -9.12 -20.77
N SER A 665 13.36 -9.98 -21.48
CA SER A 665 13.78 -11.37 -21.70
C SER A 665 15.13 -11.50 -22.41
N GLU A 666 15.42 -10.63 -23.38
CA GLU A 666 16.69 -10.61 -24.09
C GLU A 666 17.85 -10.17 -23.20
N ASP A 667 17.65 -9.17 -22.35
CA ASP A 667 18.67 -8.66 -21.43
C ASP A 667 18.99 -9.68 -20.33
N LEU A 668 17.97 -10.34 -19.80
CA LEU A 668 18.15 -11.45 -18.86
C LEU A 668 18.91 -12.63 -19.51
N ALA A 669 18.60 -12.98 -20.76
CA ALA A 669 19.31 -14.02 -21.48
C ALA A 669 20.79 -13.66 -21.71
N LYS A 670 21.10 -12.40 -22.07
CA LYS A 670 22.49 -11.91 -22.20
C LYS A 670 23.27 -12.03 -20.90
N LEU A 671 22.64 -11.72 -19.74
CA LEU A 671 23.29 -11.85 -18.44
C LEU A 671 23.69 -13.28 -18.09
N TYR A 672 22.95 -14.27 -18.59
CA TYR A 672 23.31 -15.69 -18.42
C TYR A 672 24.25 -16.23 -19.51
N ALA A 673 24.20 -15.66 -20.70
CA ALA A 673 25.05 -16.11 -21.81
C ALA A 673 26.50 -15.62 -21.74
N SER A 674 26.76 -14.49 -21.09
CA SER A 674 28.08 -13.88 -20.91
C SER A 674 28.73 -14.41 -19.60
#